data_ec01e189723fb960d0cab3bcfeb11549
#
_entry.id   ec01e189723fb960d0cab3bcfeb11549
#
_cell.length_a   1.000
_cell.length_b   1.000
_cell.length_c   1.000
_cell.angle_alpha   90.00
_cell.angle_beta   90.00
_cell.angle_gamma   90.00
#
_symmetry.space_group_name_H-M   'P 1'
#
loop_
_entity.id
_entity.type
_entity.pdbx_description
1 polymer ?
#
loop_
_entity_poly.entity_id
_entity_poly.type
_entity_poly.pdbx_seq_one_letter_code
_entity_poly.pdbx_strand_id
1 'polypeptide(L)'
;MNAIKYLKYILAALLPLVLASCNQEEPYAPGEKDDPNCMYFYFPANDNAIHHELELDAPTSLKFLACRKVEDGDASIPFHVIANDEVFVVDEIFFNDGQTETEFSISFDDAEPGKKYTCTVVVDDPAYVSAYALEDAELTFSVMRVSWKHLGTGLWRDDMLSTGFDCANPYLETECQVYEREDLPGYYKIEDVYNPEYVAELMDGHFNKLADWESAIEDVPIYLDASDLTKPWFDVNYIGLTMGSYGEAFIYSDVPELYGANSSILYLNYEDGVFTAPTGGIIFELVAYGALRANQSNMFRFVLPGYKPYDYSIALSNKESENGILPVTFTLGTNVKEVKYAVYEGRVNEVEVVGKVEDIKNGKVAVKKITETGTYDLTFDKSGFYTIVACTYDENGEYQKSASLRFGYDTADDPRDIKLTAGLIVSDKNAPSGLTSENSLEYYVYGEDIEVAKVALFKKAHYDNFRENMQNEIEYYIAPLNTRQLDSLNKTGYTGVIGGLAAGTEYTLVVYADNGYHKEFISTTAKTEGEFDMFNEEFNVYDLPASAQPESHDAYFQEWQLWSLDLLKEGAVGREFRSNVTVYDKADEYYDEEGMPVDDPDLAANKVDFVGLRGMFPKTVEKYGVSNVLDFEYYEGFIYSLMTQMKPAAYQGSLLYPTNFYYFLSAQGLGATLGNGAMIGGFCDEGVVAFVSNPQFGANIIAMGLCYFKKADYSDEGALFTEEVHGYPMLVSPDSPALNRGSEAIASLKAPAACERVSMALQAERRNYVETDRGYVMSTIDMIRKAPYNYMEKAVASDVHGHASVECSVKQSSDMPSASGELKKGNWMETLKK
;
A
#
# COMPACT_ATOMS: atom_id res chain seq x y z
N MET A 1 -32.21 -8.85 45.41
CA MET A 1 -33.64 -8.61 45.09
C MET A 1 -34.23 -7.31 45.67
N ASN A 2 -33.42 -6.46 46.30
CA ASN A 2 -33.91 -5.16 46.87
C ASN A 2 -33.63 -3.92 46.04
N ALA A 3 -32.69 -3.98 45.08
CA ALA A 3 -32.36 -2.80 44.24
C ALA A 3 -33.44 -2.44 43.19
N ILE A 4 -34.17 -3.43 42.68
CA ILE A 4 -35.22 -3.20 41.66
C ILE A 4 -36.50 -2.56 42.28
N LYS A 5 -36.73 -2.71 43.58
CA LYS A 5 -37.85 -2.07 44.26
C LYS A 5 -37.64 -0.56 44.44
N TYR A 6 -36.41 -0.13 44.71
CA TYR A 6 -36.10 1.31 44.85
C TYR A 6 -36.08 2.04 43.51
N LEU A 7 -35.67 1.36 42.41
CA LEU A 7 -35.67 1.95 41.06
C LEU A 7 -37.08 2.32 40.59
N LYS A 8 -38.11 1.51 40.96
CA LYS A 8 -39.52 1.81 40.62
C LYS A 8 -40.04 3.04 41.37
N TYR A 9 -39.61 3.28 42.61
CA TYR A 9 -40.03 4.46 43.37
C TYR A 9 -39.31 5.74 42.92
N ILE A 10 -38.05 5.63 42.46
CA ILE A 10 -37.30 6.75 41.87
C ILE A 10 -37.89 7.14 40.51
N LEU A 11 -38.27 6.16 39.68
CA LEU A 11 -38.93 6.44 38.40
C LEU A 11 -40.33 7.06 38.60
N ALA A 12 -41.10 6.62 39.60
CA ALA A 12 -42.41 7.14 39.92
C ALA A 12 -42.38 8.56 40.54
N ALA A 13 -41.24 8.94 41.17
CA ALA A 13 -41.05 10.27 41.74
C ALA A 13 -40.49 11.27 40.69
N LEU A 14 -39.80 10.79 39.64
CA LEU A 14 -39.29 11.61 38.54
C LEU A 14 -40.37 11.92 37.48
N LEU A 15 -41.36 11.07 37.32
CA LEU A 15 -42.45 11.24 36.34
C LEU A 15 -43.25 12.53 36.51
N PRO A 16 -43.64 12.97 37.72
CA PRO A 16 -44.35 14.24 37.89
C PRO A 16 -43.45 15.46 37.72
N LEU A 17 -42.14 15.35 37.91
CA LEU A 17 -41.19 16.44 37.68
C LEU A 17 -40.96 16.70 36.18
N VAL A 18 -40.94 15.66 35.34
CA VAL A 18 -40.84 15.80 33.89
C VAL A 18 -42.15 16.34 33.29
N LEU A 19 -43.30 15.98 33.85
CA LEU A 19 -44.59 16.51 33.39
C LEU A 19 -44.88 17.95 33.87
N ALA A 20 -44.22 18.39 34.92
CA ALA A 20 -44.35 19.77 35.40
C ALA A 20 -43.43 20.75 34.64
N SER A 21 -42.39 20.23 33.97
CA SER A 21 -41.49 21.01 33.15
C SER A 21 -42.04 21.37 31.75
N CYS A 22 -43.12 20.74 31.32
CA CYS A 22 -43.66 20.92 29.97
C CYS A 22 -44.83 21.93 29.89
N ASN A 23 -45.15 22.65 30.97
CA ASN A 23 -46.28 23.58 30.99
C ASN A 23 -45.91 25.03 31.37
N GLN A 24 -44.68 25.47 31.08
CA GLN A 24 -44.44 26.91 30.93
C GLN A 24 -44.34 27.15 29.42
N GLU A 25 -45.48 27.37 28.79
CA GLU A 25 -45.50 28.18 27.58
C GLU A 25 -45.05 29.57 28.03
N GLU A 26 -43.75 29.85 27.94
CA GLU A 26 -43.32 31.24 27.92
C GLU A 26 -44.01 31.88 26.71
N PRO A 27 -44.68 32.99 26.90
CA PRO A 27 -45.38 33.64 25.80
C PRO A 27 -44.33 33.92 24.74
N TYR A 28 -44.52 33.39 23.52
CA TYR A 28 -43.69 33.67 22.36
C TYR A 28 -43.53 35.18 22.25
N ALA A 29 -42.39 35.68 22.64
CA ALA A 29 -41.95 37.04 22.31
C ALA A 29 -41.21 36.94 20.97
N PRO A 30 -41.72 37.54 19.90
CA PRO A 30 -40.95 37.65 18.67
C PRO A 30 -39.61 38.31 19.01
N GLY A 31 -38.53 37.72 18.53
CA GLY A 31 -37.20 38.36 18.63
C GLY A 31 -37.24 39.79 18.05
N GLU A 32 -36.29 40.60 18.43
CA GLU A 32 -36.09 41.87 17.78
C GLU A 32 -35.94 41.70 16.28
N LYS A 33 -36.54 42.57 15.50
CA LYS A 33 -36.36 42.50 14.05
C LYS A 33 -35.00 43.07 13.71
N ASP A 34 -34.30 42.46 12.76
CA ASP A 34 -33.11 43.04 12.16
C ASP A 34 -33.41 44.46 11.64
N ASP A 35 -32.40 45.28 11.60
CA ASP A 35 -32.47 46.55 10.89
C ASP A 35 -32.96 46.28 9.45
N PRO A 36 -33.97 46.97 8.94
CA PRO A 36 -34.48 46.75 7.60
C PRO A 36 -33.45 47.01 6.49
N ASN A 37 -32.35 47.65 6.82
CA ASN A 37 -31.22 47.92 5.92
C ASN A 37 -29.99 47.01 6.22
N CYS A 38 -30.14 46.00 7.09
CA CYS A 38 -29.05 45.11 7.46
C CYS A 38 -28.46 44.42 6.22
N MET A 39 -27.16 44.48 6.08
CA MET A 39 -26.45 43.92 4.92
C MET A 39 -26.08 42.43 5.06
N TYR A 40 -26.32 41.86 6.26
CA TYR A 40 -25.97 40.50 6.59
C TYR A 40 -24.49 40.17 6.28
N PHE A 41 -23.63 41.06 6.82
CA PHE A 41 -22.18 40.91 6.72
C PHE A 41 -21.69 39.70 7.54
N TYR A 42 -20.64 39.02 7.04
CA TYR A 42 -19.97 37.95 7.76
C TYR A 42 -18.57 37.69 7.19
N PHE A 43 -17.73 37.01 7.97
CA PHE A 43 -16.47 36.43 7.53
C PHE A 43 -16.66 34.92 7.28
N PRO A 44 -16.34 34.40 6.09
CA PRO A 44 -16.47 32.95 5.80
C PRO A 44 -15.44 32.15 6.62
N ALA A 45 -15.91 31.19 7.42
CA ALA A 45 -15.06 30.44 8.34
C ALA A 45 -14.02 29.55 7.64
N ASN A 46 -14.32 29.13 6.41
CA ASN A 46 -13.45 28.22 5.66
C ASN A 46 -12.35 28.93 4.87
N ASP A 47 -12.47 30.23 4.63
CA ASP A 47 -11.55 30.99 3.80
C ASP A 47 -10.54 31.82 4.63
N ASN A 48 -10.66 31.81 5.94
CA ASN A 48 -9.80 32.56 6.85
C ASN A 48 -9.02 31.62 7.78
N ALA A 49 -7.70 31.56 7.60
CA ALA A 49 -6.83 30.74 8.43
C ALA A 49 -6.68 31.34 9.84
N ILE A 50 -6.67 30.49 10.87
CA ILE A 50 -6.61 30.93 12.26
C ILE A 50 -5.20 31.34 12.69
N HIS A 51 -4.16 30.68 12.18
CA HIS A 51 -2.76 30.92 12.56
C HIS A 51 -1.84 30.88 11.34
N HIS A 52 -0.98 31.93 11.22
CA HIS A 52 0.01 32.03 10.15
C HIS A 52 1.41 32.13 10.75
N GLU A 53 2.25 31.18 10.46
CA GLU A 53 3.70 31.27 10.63
C GLU A 53 4.31 31.67 9.28
N LEU A 54 5.09 32.74 9.27
CA LEU A 54 5.59 33.35 8.05
C LEU A 54 7.11 33.54 8.13
N GLU A 55 7.81 33.11 7.11
CA GLU A 55 9.24 33.35 6.96
C GLU A 55 9.54 34.88 6.93
N LEU A 56 10.77 35.26 7.26
CA LEU A 56 11.16 36.66 7.33
C LEU A 56 11.05 37.39 5.99
N ASP A 57 11.22 36.69 4.90
CA ASP A 57 11.11 37.23 3.52
C ASP A 57 9.68 37.19 2.98
N ALA A 58 8.75 36.52 3.67
CA ALA A 58 7.36 36.50 3.29
C ALA A 58 6.71 37.89 3.41
N PRO A 59 5.68 38.21 2.60
CA PRO A 59 4.96 39.45 2.69
C PRO A 59 4.44 39.71 4.11
N THR A 60 4.53 40.99 4.55
CA THR A 60 3.99 41.43 5.84
C THR A 60 2.52 41.81 5.80
N SER A 61 1.77 41.23 4.89
CA SER A 61 0.35 41.51 4.67
C SER A 61 -0.36 40.20 4.28
N LEU A 62 -1.51 39.96 4.88
CA LEU A 62 -2.41 38.86 4.54
C LEU A 62 -3.70 39.41 3.95
N LYS A 63 -4.28 38.68 3.02
CA LYS A 63 -5.59 38.94 2.44
C LYS A 63 -6.64 38.08 3.10
N PHE A 64 -7.79 38.69 3.38
CA PHE A 64 -8.95 38.02 3.95
C PHE A 64 -10.18 38.33 3.12
N LEU A 65 -11.10 37.38 3.09
CA LEU A 65 -12.38 37.50 2.41
C LEU A 65 -13.44 38.02 3.38
N ALA A 66 -14.26 38.97 2.93
CA ALA A 66 -15.44 39.45 3.62
C ALA A 66 -16.67 39.31 2.71
N CYS A 67 -17.80 38.93 3.29
CA CYS A 67 -19.02 38.63 2.55
C CYS A 67 -20.22 39.44 3.06
N ARG A 68 -21.18 39.71 2.17
CA ARG A 68 -22.51 40.27 2.50
C ARG A 68 -23.59 39.56 1.67
N LYS A 69 -24.83 39.49 2.23
CA LYS A 69 -25.97 38.87 1.50
C LYS A 69 -26.80 39.86 0.71
N VAL A 70 -26.72 41.16 1.03
CA VAL A 70 -27.38 42.23 0.29
C VAL A 70 -26.38 42.90 -0.62
N GLU A 71 -26.60 42.83 -1.92
CA GLU A 71 -25.68 43.31 -2.95
C GLU A 71 -25.93 44.73 -3.43
N ASP A 72 -27.04 45.35 -3.01
CA ASP A 72 -27.42 46.67 -3.46
C ASP A 72 -26.55 47.77 -2.83
N GLY A 73 -25.96 48.59 -3.68
CA GLY A 73 -25.20 49.78 -3.31
C GLY A 73 -23.75 49.52 -2.87
N ASP A 74 -22.95 50.60 -3.01
CA ASP A 74 -21.61 50.65 -2.43
C ASP A 74 -21.70 50.69 -0.90
N ALA A 75 -20.80 49.98 -0.22
CA ALA A 75 -20.75 49.94 1.23
C ALA A 75 -19.33 49.89 1.77
N SER A 76 -19.01 50.82 2.69
CA SER A 76 -17.85 50.76 3.56
C SER A 76 -18.28 50.20 4.92
N ILE A 77 -17.73 49.11 5.34
CA ILE A 77 -18.13 48.38 6.56
C ILE A 77 -17.31 48.93 7.72
N PRO A 78 -17.95 49.54 8.76
CA PRO A 78 -17.24 49.95 9.95
C PRO A 78 -16.87 48.76 10.78
N PHE A 79 -15.67 48.74 11.30
CA PHE A 79 -15.16 47.69 12.19
C PHE A 79 -14.31 48.33 13.30
N HIS A 80 -14.06 47.51 14.33
CA HIS A 80 -13.02 47.82 15.30
C HIS A 80 -12.07 46.65 15.44
N VAL A 81 -10.84 46.89 15.86
CA VAL A 81 -9.78 45.91 15.99
C VAL A 81 -9.48 45.67 17.45
N ILE A 82 -9.45 44.42 17.84
CA ILE A 82 -8.96 43.94 19.14
C ILE A 82 -7.66 43.19 18.87
N ALA A 83 -6.55 43.70 19.36
CA ALA A 83 -5.26 43.07 19.16
C ALA A 83 -4.44 43.03 20.45
N ASN A 84 -3.54 42.08 20.60
CA ASN A 84 -2.62 42.03 21.73
C ASN A 84 -1.43 43.01 21.60
N ASP A 85 -1.26 43.62 20.43
CA ASP A 85 -0.23 44.63 20.15
C ASP A 85 -0.69 45.58 19.02
N GLU A 86 -0.06 46.75 18.89
CA GLU A 86 -0.44 47.78 17.91
C GLU A 86 0.27 47.59 16.53
N VAL A 87 0.57 46.37 16.14
CA VAL A 87 1.30 46.06 14.88
C VAL A 87 0.39 45.93 13.66
N PHE A 88 -0.92 45.76 13.86
CA PHE A 88 -1.85 45.50 12.77
C PHE A 88 -2.45 46.79 12.18
N VAL A 89 -2.42 46.88 10.87
CA VAL A 89 -3.12 47.89 10.08
C VAL A 89 -4.12 47.22 9.17
N VAL A 90 -5.40 47.41 9.39
CA VAL A 90 -6.48 46.81 8.62
C VAL A 90 -6.94 47.78 7.55
N ASP A 91 -6.98 47.38 6.30
CA ASP A 91 -7.50 48.14 5.18
C ASP A 91 -9.02 48.30 5.29
N GLU A 92 -9.58 49.24 4.55
CA GLU A 92 -11.02 49.44 4.44
C GLU A 92 -11.69 48.21 3.84
N ILE A 93 -12.76 47.72 4.48
CA ILE A 93 -13.62 46.66 3.93
C ILE A 93 -14.69 47.33 3.10
N PHE A 94 -14.54 47.29 1.77
CA PHE A 94 -15.42 48.03 0.85
C PHE A 94 -16.03 47.08 -0.19
N PHE A 95 -17.34 47.18 -0.38
CA PHE A 95 -18.09 46.46 -1.42
C PHE A 95 -18.61 47.45 -2.45
N ASN A 96 -18.40 47.21 -3.73
CA ASN A 96 -19.07 47.93 -4.81
C ASN A 96 -20.50 47.41 -4.97
N ASP A 97 -21.36 48.23 -5.61
CA ASP A 97 -22.71 47.81 -5.99
C ASP A 97 -22.70 46.54 -6.79
N GLY A 98 -23.52 45.55 -6.38
CA GLY A 98 -23.59 44.21 -6.98
C GLY A 98 -22.56 43.18 -6.49
N GLN A 99 -21.68 43.56 -5.56
CA GLN A 99 -20.71 42.62 -4.96
C GLN A 99 -21.26 42.03 -3.67
N THR A 100 -21.13 40.69 -3.55
CA THR A 100 -21.43 39.92 -2.34
C THR A 100 -20.17 39.52 -1.58
N GLU A 101 -18.98 39.61 -2.23
CA GLU A 101 -17.68 39.23 -1.68
C GLU A 101 -16.66 40.33 -1.98
N THR A 102 -15.74 40.57 -1.08
CA THR A 102 -14.61 41.47 -1.26
C THR A 102 -13.40 41.02 -0.48
N GLU A 103 -12.21 41.23 -1.04
CA GLU A 103 -10.94 41.00 -0.33
C GLU A 103 -10.50 42.32 0.33
N PHE A 104 -9.92 42.21 1.51
CA PHE A 104 -9.22 43.29 2.18
C PHE A 104 -7.91 42.80 2.77
N SER A 105 -6.95 43.68 2.98
CA SER A 105 -5.63 43.31 3.49
C SER A 105 -5.47 43.76 4.95
N ILE A 106 -4.70 42.97 5.69
CA ILE A 106 -4.23 43.33 7.02
C ILE A 106 -2.70 43.25 6.99
N SER A 107 -2.04 44.39 7.20
CA SER A 107 -0.58 44.47 7.27
C SER A 107 -0.07 44.50 8.71
N PHE A 108 1.16 44.00 8.88
CA PHE A 108 1.83 43.86 10.17
C PHE A 108 3.35 44.07 10.03
N ASP A 109 3.73 45.19 9.39
CA ASP A 109 5.12 45.50 9.05
C ASP A 109 6.05 45.58 10.27
N ASP A 110 5.52 45.96 11.45
CA ASP A 110 6.26 46.06 12.70
C ASP A 110 6.28 44.78 13.54
N ALA A 111 5.82 43.67 12.97
CA ALA A 111 5.83 42.37 13.66
C ALA A 111 7.26 41.83 13.84
N GLU A 112 7.71 41.70 15.11
CA GLU A 112 9.02 41.19 15.47
C GLU A 112 9.08 39.64 15.28
N PRO A 113 10.22 39.10 14.82
CA PRO A 113 10.41 37.65 14.75
C PRO A 113 10.26 36.94 16.10
N GLY A 114 9.70 35.73 16.08
CA GLY A 114 9.53 34.88 17.28
C GLY A 114 8.40 35.32 18.22
N LYS A 115 7.68 36.41 17.92
CA LYS A 115 6.57 36.88 18.75
C LYS A 115 5.24 36.63 18.06
N LYS A 116 4.32 35.99 18.77
CA LYS A 116 2.94 35.75 18.29
C LYS A 116 2.07 36.96 18.52
N TYR A 117 1.52 37.48 17.45
CA TYR A 117 0.56 38.56 17.44
C TYR A 117 -0.82 38.04 17.07
N THR A 118 -1.85 38.48 17.80
CA THR A 118 -3.24 38.06 17.55
C THR A 118 -4.08 39.30 17.26
N CYS A 119 -4.89 39.18 16.21
CA CYS A 119 -5.81 40.24 15.77
C CYS A 119 -7.21 39.65 15.66
N THR A 120 -8.20 40.42 16.15
CA THR A 120 -9.61 40.16 15.89
C THR A 120 -10.22 41.42 15.28
N VAL A 121 -10.78 41.30 14.08
CA VAL A 121 -11.57 42.33 13.43
C VAL A 121 -13.03 42.04 13.73
N VAL A 122 -13.73 43.03 14.32
CA VAL A 122 -15.12 42.85 14.77
C VAL A 122 -16.02 43.86 14.07
N VAL A 123 -17.11 43.39 13.50
CA VAL A 123 -18.21 44.18 12.96
C VAL A 123 -19.44 43.92 13.83
N ASP A 124 -19.87 44.87 14.60
CA ASP A 124 -20.96 44.72 15.59
C ASP A 124 -22.12 45.72 15.42
N ASP A 125 -22.07 46.58 14.37
CA ASP A 125 -23.14 47.51 14.04
C ASP A 125 -24.36 46.76 13.45
N PRO A 126 -25.56 46.86 14.08
CA PRO A 126 -26.78 46.23 13.62
C PRO A 126 -27.21 46.59 12.18
N ALA A 127 -26.70 47.70 11.62
CA ALA A 127 -26.92 48.03 10.22
C ALA A 127 -26.20 47.10 9.25
N TYR A 128 -25.21 46.37 9.71
CA TYR A 128 -24.40 45.46 8.89
C TYR A 128 -24.54 43.99 9.31
N VAL A 129 -24.71 43.71 10.57
CA VAL A 129 -24.75 42.36 11.14
C VAL A 129 -26.11 42.04 11.74
N SER A 130 -26.70 40.92 11.37
CA SER A 130 -27.93 40.41 11.96
C SER A 130 -27.70 39.82 13.34
N ALA A 131 -28.58 40.13 14.31
CA ALA A 131 -28.58 39.45 15.60
C ALA A 131 -28.91 37.95 15.52
N TYR A 132 -29.36 37.45 14.36
CA TYR A 132 -29.71 36.05 14.06
C TYR A 132 -28.79 35.44 13.03
N ALA A 133 -27.65 36.05 12.72
CA ALA A 133 -26.68 35.46 11.81
C ALA A 133 -26.16 34.14 12.33
N LEU A 134 -26.02 33.18 11.45
CA LEU A 134 -25.36 31.87 11.72
C LEU A 134 -23.87 31.94 11.44
N GLU A 135 -23.46 32.90 10.64
CA GLU A 135 -22.08 33.16 10.24
C GLU A 135 -21.46 34.19 11.18
N ASP A 136 -20.13 34.12 11.40
CA ASP A 136 -19.40 35.02 12.29
C ASP A 136 -19.12 36.39 11.65
N ALA A 137 -19.36 37.44 12.40
CA ALA A 137 -18.93 38.80 12.07
C ALA A 137 -17.62 39.18 12.77
N GLU A 138 -16.92 38.22 13.30
CA GLU A 138 -15.60 38.35 13.94
C GLU A 138 -14.58 37.48 13.17
N LEU A 139 -13.49 38.10 12.75
CA LEU A 139 -12.34 37.46 12.15
C LEU A 139 -11.20 37.45 13.16
N THR A 140 -10.87 36.30 13.72
CA THR A 140 -9.72 36.13 14.60
C THR A 140 -8.64 35.33 13.94
N PHE A 141 -7.43 35.90 13.87
CA PHE A 141 -6.25 35.18 13.37
C PHE A 141 -5.02 35.58 14.18
N SER A 142 -3.94 34.83 13.99
CA SER A 142 -2.66 35.19 14.57
C SER A 142 -1.55 35.06 13.55
N VAL A 143 -0.50 35.87 13.71
CA VAL A 143 0.69 35.82 12.89
C VAL A 143 1.92 35.70 13.77
N MET A 144 2.93 35.00 13.29
CA MET A 144 4.26 34.96 13.85
C MET A 144 5.28 34.94 12.72
N ARG A 145 6.29 35.83 12.79
CA ARG A 145 7.43 35.83 11.88
C ARG A 145 8.48 34.87 12.44
N VAL A 146 8.86 33.88 11.67
CA VAL A 146 9.86 32.90 12.09
C VAL A 146 11.22 33.22 11.51
N SER A 147 12.26 33.10 12.35
CA SER A 147 13.64 33.25 11.92
C SER A 147 14.43 31.97 12.20
N TRP A 148 15.37 31.71 11.32
CA TRP A 148 16.17 30.48 11.33
C TRP A 148 17.66 30.80 11.42
N LYS A 149 18.31 30.22 12.40
CA LYS A 149 19.75 30.25 12.54
C LYS A 149 20.38 29.09 11.78
N HIS A 150 21.15 29.38 10.75
CA HIS A 150 21.92 28.37 10.04
C HIS A 150 22.98 27.74 10.96
N LEU A 151 22.91 26.42 11.18
CA LEU A 151 23.86 25.68 12.00
C LEU A 151 25.02 25.10 11.18
N GLY A 152 24.85 24.89 9.88
CA GLY A 152 25.82 24.33 8.96
C GLY A 152 25.33 23.07 8.25
N THR A 153 26.30 22.30 7.73
CA THR A 153 26.01 21.05 6.99
C THR A 153 25.90 19.88 7.94
N GLY A 154 24.75 19.18 7.87
CA GLY A 154 24.46 17.91 8.51
C GLY A 154 24.56 16.74 7.53
N LEU A 155 24.27 15.52 8.01
CA LEU A 155 24.18 14.30 7.17
C LEU A 155 22.83 13.64 7.36
N TRP A 156 22.25 13.22 6.25
CA TRP A 156 20.99 12.49 6.21
C TRP A 156 21.17 11.13 5.56
N ARG A 157 20.63 10.08 6.18
CA ARG A 157 20.53 8.73 5.61
C ARG A 157 19.09 8.26 5.70
N ASP A 158 18.52 7.98 4.54
CA ASP A 158 17.15 7.47 4.44
C ASP A 158 17.06 5.98 4.79
N ASP A 159 15.89 5.53 5.23
CA ASP A 159 15.52 4.12 5.41
C ASP A 159 14.13 3.83 4.82
N MET A 160 13.42 4.83 4.32
CA MET A 160 12.08 4.70 3.76
C MET A 160 12.14 4.35 2.27
N LEU A 161 12.73 5.21 1.47
CA LEU A 161 12.89 4.99 0.02
C LEU A 161 13.93 3.90 -0.25
N SER A 162 15.07 3.94 0.44
CA SER A 162 16.17 2.98 0.26
C SER A 162 15.75 1.53 0.50
N THR A 163 14.87 1.29 1.48
CA THR A 163 14.34 -0.05 1.78
C THR A 163 13.13 -0.37 0.92
N GLY A 164 12.24 0.60 0.71
CA GLY A 164 11.00 0.42 -0.05
C GLY A 164 11.24 0.13 -1.53
N PHE A 165 12.33 0.65 -2.11
CA PHE A 165 12.71 0.46 -3.51
C PHE A 165 13.92 -0.47 -3.71
N ASP A 166 14.33 -1.18 -2.67
CA ASP A 166 15.42 -2.16 -2.71
C ASP A 166 16.73 -1.56 -3.26
N CYS A 167 17.08 -0.38 -2.76
CA CYS A 167 18.26 0.35 -3.17
C CYS A 167 19.53 -0.49 -3.04
N ALA A 168 20.37 -0.49 -4.07
CA ALA A 168 21.63 -1.23 -4.08
C ALA A 168 22.62 -0.76 -3.00
N ASN A 169 22.52 0.51 -2.58
CA ASN A 169 23.31 1.07 -1.47
C ASN A 169 22.42 1.66 -0.38
N PRO A 170 21.88 0.84 0.54
CA PRO A 170 21.02 1.34 1.62
C PRO A 170 21.75 2.19 2.65
N TYR A 171 23.07 2.29 2.58
CA TYR A 171 23.90 3.14 3.44
C TYR A 171 24.24 4.50 2.83
N LEU A 172 23.63 4.82 1.70
CA LEU A 172 23.82 6.10 1.04
C LEU A 172 23.43 7.25 1.96
N GLU A 173 24.31 8.24 2.07
CA GLU A 173 24.09 9.46 2.83
C GLU A 173 24.20 10.68 1.93
N THR A 174 23.39 11.70 2.21
CA THR A 174 23.51 13.01 1.58
C THR A 174 23.87 14.08 2.59
N GLU A 175 24.53 15.13 2.13
CA GLU A 175 24.74 16.36 2.92
C GLU A 175 23.45 17.19 2.86
N CYS A 176 23.06 17.76 3.99
CA CYS A 176 21.88 18.61 4.12
C CYS A 176 22.21 19.90 4.88
N GLN A 177 21.45 20.97 4.64
CA GLN A 177 21.63 22.24 5.36
C GLN A 177 20.68 22.29 6.54
N VAL A 178 21.21 22.58 7.71
CA VAL A 178 20.47 22.52 8.96
C VAL A 178 20.31 23.91 9.56
N TYR A 179 19.08 24.25 9.86
CA TYR A 179 18.70 25.48 10.51
C TYR A 179 17.94 25.18 11.81
N GLU A 180 18.15 25.97 12.83
CA GLU A 180 17.44 25.92 14.09
C GLU A 180 16.55 27.17 14.24
N ARG A 181 15.32 26.96 14.64
CA ARG A 181 14.38 28.04 14.86
C ARG A 181 14.80 28.87 16.08
N GLU A 182 14.95 30.17 15.93
CA GLU A 182 15.52 31.05 16.98
C GLU A 182 14.60 31.23 18.20
N ASP A 183 13.29 31.20 17.98
CA ASP A 183 12.26 31.32 19.05
C ASP A 183 11.92 29.97 19.68
N LEU A 184 12.28 28.85 19.03
CA LEU A 184 11.99 27.49 19.50
C LEU A 184 13.25 26.62 19.35
N PRO A 185 14.25 26.74 20.25
CA PRO A 185 15.47 25.92 20.19
C PRO A 185 15.17 24.44 20.18
N GLY A 186 15.85 23.71 19.30
CA GLY A 186 15.60 22.28 19.05
C GLY A 186 14.54 21.98 17.99
N TYR A 187 13.91 23.00 17.42
CA TYR A 187 13.08 22.81 16.23
C TYR A 187 13.92 23.09 15.00
N TYR A 188 14.11 22.06 14.17
CA TYR A 188 15.01 22.09 13.03
C TYR A 188 14.27 22.15 11.70
N LYS A 189 14.77 22.99 10.79
CA LYS A 189 14.46 22.97 9.36
C LYS A 189 15.68 22.38 8.63
N ILE A 190 15.49 21.36 7.83
CA ILE A 190 16.55 20.60 7.16
C ILE A 190 16.27 20.70 5.65
N GLU A 191 17.14 21.36 4.92
CA GLU A 191 17.07 21.58 3.47
C GLU A 191 18.05 20.66 2.73
N ASP A 192 17.86 20.47 1.43
CA ASP A 192 18.65 19.59 0.56
C ASP A 192 18.59 18.10 0.93
N VAL A 193 17.55 17.65 1.67
CA VAL A 193 17.43 16.26 2.13
C VAL A 193 17.14 15.32 0.99
N TYR A 194 16.00 15.51 0.33
CA TYR A 194 15.54 14.69 -0.78
C TYR A 194 15.79 15.42 -2.12
N ASN A 195 17.06 15.83 -2.33
CA ASN A 195 17.44 16.43 -3.59
C ASN A 195 17.35 15.42 -4.76
N PRO A 196 17.20 15.88 -6.02
CA PRO A 196 16.95 15.01 -7.17
C PRO A 196 18.01 13.92 -7.39
N GLU A 197 19.28 14.23 -7.12
CA GLU A 197 20.39 13.29 -7.32
C GLU A 197 20.33 12.16 -6.30
N TYR A 198 20.13 12.49 -5.03
CA TYR A 198 20.03 11.53 -3.94
C TYR A 198 18.81 10.63 -4.10
N VAL A 199 17.62 11.21 -4.40
CA VAL A 199 16.40 10.43 -4.61
C VAL A 199 16.53 9.50 -5.81
N ALA A 200 17.10 9.97 -6.92
CA ALA A 200 17.32 9.13 -8.09
C ALA A 200 18.22 7.91 -7.77
N GLU A 201 19.26 8.10 -6.94
CA GLU A 201 20.12 7.00 -6.50
C GLU A 201 19.41 6.06 -5.52
N LEU A 202 18.60 6.58 -4.58
CA LEU A 202 17.79 5.78 -3.66
C LEU A 202 16.73 4.93 -4.38
N MET A 203 16.19 5.42 -5.49
CA MET A 203 15.15 4.73 -6.26
C MET A 203 15.70 3.93 -7.44
N ASP A 204 16.98 4.02 -7.77
CA ASP A 204 17.64 3.18 -8.79
C ASP A 204 17.98 1.79 -8.21
N GLY A 205 16.99 1.19 -7.56
CA GLY A 205 17.09 -0.13 -6.98
C GLY A 205 16.78 -1.23 -7.97
N HIS A 206 16.62 -2.44 -7.43
CA HIS A 206 16.48 -3.66 -8.22
C HIS A 206 15.20 -3.70 -9.07
N PHE A 207 14.12 -3.04 -8.64
CA PHE A 207 12.80 -3.19 -9.24
C PHE A 207 12.24 -1.91 -9.86
N ASN A 208 12.61 -0.73 -9.39
CA ASN A 208 11.98 0.52 -9.80
C ASN A 208 13.02 1.62 -9.98
N LYS A 209 12.85 2.39 -11.03
CA LYS A 209 13.61 3.63 -11.28
C LYS A 209 12.65 4.81 -11.20
N LEU A 210 13.14 5.95 -10.76
CA LEU A 210 12.35 7.17 -10.69
C LEU A 210 11.63 7.49 -12.01
N ALA A 211 12.33 7.31 -13.14
CA ALA A 211 11.77 7.55 -14.47
C ALA A 211 10.61 6.62 -14.85
N ASP A 212 10.57 5.40 -14.27
CA ASP A 212 9.52 4.42 -14.53
C ASP A 212 8.19 4.78 -13.82
N TRP A 213 8.24 5.74 -12.89
CA TRP A 213 7.10 6.15 -12.08
C TRP A 213 6.49 7.49 -12.50
N GLU A 214 6.98 8.12 -13.58
CA GLU A 214 6.55 9.48 -13.97
C GLU A 214 6.58 10.44 -12.76
N SER A 215 7.66 10.40 -11.99
CA SER A 215 7.75 11.09 -10.70
C SER A 215 8.42 12.46 -10.86
N ALA A 216 7.94 13.43 -10.09
CA ALA A 216 8.54 14.74 -9.94
C ALA A 216 9.24 14.87 -8.59
N ILE A 217 10.30 15.64 -8.53
CA ILE A 217 11.04 15.94 -7.30
C ILE A 217 11.15 17.45 -7.15
N GLU A 218 10.77 17.93 -5.98
CA GLU A 218 10.96 19.31 -5.56
C GLU A 218 11.89 19.32 -4.34
N ASP A 219 12.76 20.32 -4.28
CA ASP A 219 13.60 20.52 -3.09
C ASP A 219 12.80 21.28 -2.03
N VAL A 220 12.32 20.56 -1.03
CA VAL A 220 11.53 21.07 0.09
C VAL A 220 12.15 20.76 1.43
N PRO A 221 12.02 21.62 2.43
CA PRO A 221 12.58 21.38 3.74
C PRO A 221 11.81 20.31 4.53
N ILE A 222 12.52 19.54 5.35
CA ILE A 222 11.98 18.63 6.35
C ILE A 222 12.06 19.30 7.73
N TYR A 223 11.00 19.20 8.51
CA TYR A 223 10.92 19.77 9.86
C TYR A 223 10.97 18.67 10.92
N LEU A 224 11.83 18.88 11.91
CA LEU A 224 12.02 17.98 13.05
C LEU A 224 11.82 18.77 14.35
N ASP A 225 10.86 18.36 15.16
CA ASP A 225 10.72 18.86 16.53
C ASP A 225 11.55 18.01 17.50
N ALA A 226 12.63 18.58 17.98
CA ALA A 226 13.48 18.07 19.05
C ALA A 226 13.63 19.09 20.17
N SER A 227 12.63 19.94 20.39
CA SER A 227 12.59 20.87 21.50
C SER A 227 12.61 20.15 22.86
N ASP A 228 12.12 18.90 22.89
CA ASP A 228 12.39 17.93 23.95
C ASP A 228 13.22 16.78 23.38
N LEU A 229 14.54 16.79 23.65
CA LEU A 229 15.46 15.75 23.18
C LEU A 229 15.15 14.33 23.69
N THR A 230 14.24 14.18 24.65
CA THR A 230 13.78 12.84 25.09
C THR A 230 12.64 12.30 24.21
N LYS A 231 12.07 13.16 23.37
CA LYS A 231 10.91 12.85 22.51
C LYS A 231 10.98 13.55 21.16
N PRO A 232 12.07 13.47 20.41
CA PRO A 232 12.13 14.09 19.09
C PRO A 232 11.17 13.38 18.13
N TRP A 233 10.58 14.14 17.21
CA TRP A 233 9.61 13.59 16.25
C TRP A 233 9.53 14.44 14.98
N PHE A 234 9.18 13.81 13.87
CA PHE A 234 8.86 14.49 12.62
C PHE A 234 7.39 14.87 12.58
N ASP A 235 7.14 16.15 12.32
CA ASP A 235 5.82 16.61 11.90
C ASP A 235 5.45 16.01 10.54
N VAL A 236 4.28 16.31 10.03
CA VAL A 236 3.88 15.87 8.69
C VAL A 236 4.68 16.66 7.66
N ASN A 237 5.63 16.01 7.03
CA ASN A 237 6.52 16.60 6.03
C ASN A 237 6.23 16.03 4.65
N TYR A 238 5.86 16.88 3.70
CA TYR A 238 6.01 16.57 2.29
C TYR A 238 7.50 16.48 1.97
N ILE A 239 7.93 15.41 1.29
CA ILE A 239 9.36 15.19 1.03
C ILE A 239 9.81 15.67 -0.36
N GLY A 240 8.97 16.44 -1.06
CA GLY A 240 9.27 16.93 -2.40
C GLY A 240 9.08 15.90 -3.51
N LEU A 241 8.62 14.70 -3.20
CA LEU A 241 8.46 13.63 -4.16
C LEU A 241 6.98 13.41 -4.50
N THR A 242 6.65 13.51 -5.78
CA THR A 242 5.37 13.08 -6.34
C THR A 242 5.58 11.84 -7.17
N MET A 243 4.92 10.73 -6.85
CA MET A 243 5.15 9.41 -7.44
C MET A 243 3.99 9.03 -8.36
N GLY A 244 3.93 9.60 -9.56
CA GLY A 244 2.91 9.31 -10.57
C GLY A 244 1.49 9.25 -9.97
N SER A 245 0.75 8.20 -10.25
CA SER A 245 -0.60 7.98 -9.73
C SER A 245 -0.71 7.75 -8.22
N TYR A 246 0.39 7.51 -7.52
CA TYR A 246 0.39 7.40 -6.05
C TYR A 246 0.38 8.75 -5.36
N GLY A 247 0.67 9.84 -6.10
CA GLY A 247 0.63 11.20 -5.60
C GLY A 247 1.82 11.58 -4.73
N GLU A 248 1.63 12.63 -3.95
CA GLU A 248 2.64 13.21 -3.07
C GLU A 248 3.06 12.26 -1.95
N ALA A 249 4.35 12.28 -1.61
CA ALA A 249 4.95 11.47 -0.56
C ALA A 249 5.22 12.29 0.70
N PHE A 250 4.83 11.76 1.85
CA PHE A 250 5.00 12.38 3.16
C PHE A 250 5.74 11.45 4.12
N ILE A 251 6.49 12.04 5.04
CA ILE A 251 7.05 11.35 6.20
C ILE A 251 6.63 12.04 7.49
N TYR A 252 6.42 11.26 8.54
CA TYR A 252 6.09 11.75 9.89
C TYR A 252 6.24 10.65 10.93
N SER A 253 6.25 11.03 12.22
CA SER A 253 6.40 10.08 13.32
C SER A 253 5.06 9.52 13.81
N ASP A 254 5.07 8.28 14.33
CA ASP A 254 3.91 7.66 14.98
C ASP A 254 3.84 8.04 16.47
N VAL A 255 3.45 9.28 16.72
CA VAL A 255 3.48 9.90 18.05
C VAL A 255 2.12 10.47 18.46
N PRO A 256 1.88 10.66 19.77
CA PRO A 256 0.61 11.20 20.28
C PRO A 256 0.27 12.60 19.78
N GLU A 257 1.25 13.40 19.44
CA GLU A 257 1.10 14.75 18.90
C GLU A 257 0.30 14.75 17.59
N LEU A 258 0.46 13.69 16.77
CA LEU A 258 -0.27 13.51 15.50
C LEU A 258 -1.50 12.60 15.63
N TYR A 259 -1.42 11.53 16.41
CA TYR A 259 -2.44 10.48 16.47
C TYR A 259 -3.15 10.35 17.82
N GLY A 260 -2.78 11.17 18.83
CA GLY A 260 -3.34 11.08 20.17
C GLY A 260 -3.17 9.68 20.77
N ALA A 261 -4.22 9.15 21.36
CA ALA A 261 -4.20 7.83 22.02
C ALA A 261 -4.04 6.63 21.05
N ASN A 262 -4.10 6.86 19.75
CA ASN A 262 -3.95 5.80 18.73
C ASN A 262 -2.51 5.60 18.26
N SER A 263 -1.57 6.43 18.73
CA SER A 263 -0.15 6.32 18.38
C SER A 263 0.51 5.12 19.06
N SER A 264 1.58 4.62 18.44
CA SER A 264 2.46 3.61 19.06
C SER A 264 3.55 4.23 19.96
N ILE A 265 3.57 5.55 20.08
CA ILE A 265 4.52 6.31 20.91
C ILE A 265 5.98 6.01 20.50
N LEU A 266 6.25 6.10 19.19
CA LEU A 266 7.56 5.81 18.60
C LEU A 266 8.30 7.11 18.27
N TYR A 267 8.81 7.80 19.29
CA TYR A 267 9.69 8.95 19.13
C TYR A 267 11.05 8.54 18.56
N LEU A 268 11.74 9.46 17.92
CA LEU A 268 13.12 9.26 17.51
C LEU A 268 14.02 9.13 18.76
N ASN A 269 15.18 8.51 18.58
CA ASN A 269 16.23 8.49 19.59
C ASN A 269 17.25 9.60 19.29
N TYR A 270 17.75 10.26 20.30
CA TYR A 270 18.82 11.26 20.19
C TYR A 270 20.00 10.88 21.06
N GLU A 271 21.20 10.86 20.47
CA GLU A 271 22.46 10.64 21.18
C GLU A 271 23.59 11.43 20.50
N ASP A 272 24.24 12.31 21.22
CA ASP A 272 25.44 13.07 20.78
C ASP A 272 25.31 13.71 19.38
N GLY A 273 24.21 14.42 19.13
CA GLY A 273 23.97 15.09 17.85
C GLY A 273 23.47 14.19 16.73
N VAL A 274 23.12 12.95 17.02
CA VAL A 274 22.62 11.95 16.06
C VAL A 274 21.19 11.55 16.40
N PHE A 275 20.30 11.66 15.45
CA PHE A 275 18.94 11.15 15.53
C PHE A 275 18.85 9.82 14.78
N THR A 276 18.17 8.84 15.38
CA THR A 276 17.83 7.55 14.79
C THR A 276 16.36 7.25 15.05
N ALA A 277 15.75 6.37 14.27
CA ALA A 277 14.35 5.99 14.47
C ALA A 277 14.23 4.55 14.96
N PRO A 278 13.30 4.26 15.90
CA PRO A 278 12.94 2.88 16.22
C PRO A 278 12.26 2.24 15.01
N THR A 279 12.34 0.91 14.88
CA THR A 279 11.71 0.17 13.77
C THR A 279 10.24 0.53 13.62
N GLY A 280 9.84 0.96 12.42
CA GLY A 280 8.47 1.39 12.11
C GLY A 280 8.06 2.69 12.81
N GLY A 281 8.99 3.48 13.34
CA GLY A 281 8.73 4.76 14.00
C GLY A 281 8.52 5.92 13.05
N ILE A 282 8.90 5.76 11.77
CA ILE A 282 8.62 6.73 10.72
C ILE A 282 7.52 6.13 9.83
N ILE A 283 6.49 6.90 9.61
CA ILE A 283 5.42 6.58 8.65
C ILE A 283 5.79 7.24 7.32
N PHE A 284 5.67 6.48 6.26
CA PHE A 284 5.74 6.96 4.88
C PHE A 284 4.36 6.86 4.28
N GLU A 285 3.85 7.96 3.76
CA GLU A 285 2.50 8.01 3.18
C GLU A 285 2.56 8.51 1.75
N LEU A 286 1.86 7.81 0.87
CA LEU A 286 1.53 8.24 -0.48
C LEU A 286 0.04 8.58 -0.51
N VAL A 287 -0.32 9.79 -0.91
CA VAL A 287 -1.68 10.34 -0.77
C VAL A 287 -2.76 9.44 -1.37
N ALA A 288 -2.49 8.81 -2.51
CA ALA A 288 -3.44 7.92 -3.17
C ALA A 288 -3.36 6.46 -2.70
N TYR A 289 -2.24 6.03 -2.11
CA TYR A 289 -2.02 4.64 -1.68
C TYR A 289 -2.32 4.44 -0.20
N GLY A 290 -1.93 5.38 0.65
CA GLY A 290 -2.05 5.35 2.10
C GLY A 290 -0.72 5.28 2.82
N ALA A 291 -0.79 5.10 4.14
CA ALA A 291 0.33 5.17 5.06
C ALA A 291 0.93 3.78 5.34
N LEU A 292 2.25 3.70 5.34
CA LEU A 292 3.04 2.52 5.67
C LEU A 292 3.98 2.83 6.85
N ARG A 293 4.18 1.89 7.75
CA ARG A 293 5.28 1.95 8.71
C ARG A 293 6.59 1.66 7.99
N ALA A 294 7.37 2.71 7.77
CA ALA A 294 8.65 2.64 7.08
C ALA A 294 9.80 2.39 8.06
N ASN A 295 11.02 2.64 7.66
CA ASN A 295 12.26 2.44 8.42
C ASN A 295 12.37 1.05 9.12
N GLN A 296 12.08 -0.01 8.38
CA GLN A 296 12.11 -1.39 8.89
C GLN A 296 13.54 -1.91 9.09
N SER A 297 14.52 -1.33 8.42
CA SER A 297 15.93 -1.75 8.46
C SER A 297 16.72 -1.10 9.57
N ASN A 298 16.16 -0.16 10.35
CA ASN A 298 16.83 0.64 11.37
C ASN A 298 18.06 1.41 10.85
N MET A 299 18.03 1.81 9.59
CA MET A 299 19.15 2.50 8.95
C MET A 299 19.00 4.02 8.96
N PHE A 300 17.80 4.52 9.25
CA PHE A 300 17.57 5.96 9.33
C PHE A 300 18.55 6.64 10.27
N ARG A 301 19.17 7.74 9.80
CA ARG A 301 20.07 8.56 10.60
C ARG A 301 20.07 10.01 10.12
N PHE A 302 19.89 10.94 11.03
CA PHE A 302 20.16 12.35 10.81
C PHE A 302 21.21 12.85 11.80
N VAL A 303 22.23 13.55 11.31
CA VAL A 303 23.36 14.03 12.10
C VAL A 303 23.43 15.54 12.05
N LEU A 304 23.43 16.18 13.20
CA LEU A 304 23.56 17.62 13.32
C LEU A 304 24.97 18.11 12.90
N PRO A 305 25.09 19.35 12.38
CA PRO A 305 26.38 19.97 12.04
C PRO A 305 27.35 19.97 13.22
N GLY A 306 28.62 19.65 12.92
CA GLY A 306 29.67 19.59 13.92
C GLY A 306 29.78 18.28 14.69
N TYR A 307 28.82 17.40 14.57
CA TYR A 307 28.90 16.04 15.10
C TYR A 307 29.39 15.08 14.01
N LYS A 308 30.08 14.03 14.44
CA LYS A 308 30.47 12.96 13.52
C LYS A 308 29.77 11.68 13.96
N PRO A 309 29.01 11.04 13.04
CA PRO A 309 28.48 9.73 13.33
C PRO A 309 29.66 8.76 13.36
N TYR A 310 29.98 8.26 14.53
CA TYR A 310 30.90 7.15 14.63
C TYR A 310 30.18 5.88 14.19
N ASP A 311 30.64 5.30 13.11
CA ASP A 311 30.16 4.02 12.62
C ASP A 311 31.11 2.92 13.02
N TYR A 312 30.79 2.24 14.11
CA TYR A 312 31.48 1.06 14.62
C TYR A 312 30.76 -0.24 14.31
N SER A 313 29.82 -0.23 13.36
CA SER A 313 29.05 -1.40 12.97
C SER A 313 29.94 -2.53 12.45
N ILE A 314 29.44 -3.74 12.57
CA ILE A 314 30.03 -4.94 11.99
C ILE A 314 28.90 -5.87 11.54
N ALA A 315 28.98 -6.30 10.29
CA ALA A 315 28.15 -7.36 9.76
C ALA A 315 29.01 -8.53 9.35
N LEU A 316 28.48 -9.73 9.58
CA LEU A 316 29.14 -10.99 9.25
C LEU A 316 28.26 -11.80 8.33
N SER A 317 28.81 -12.31 7.25
CA SER A 317 28.15 -13.29 6.35
C SER A 317 29.13 -14.34 5.91
N ASN A 318 28.63 -15.50 5.48
CA ASN A 318 29.45 -16.56 4.90
C ASN A 318 28.83 -17.09 3.62
N LYS A 319 29.68 -17.63 2.77
CA LYS A 319 29.27 -18.58 1.72
C LYS A 319 29.33 -20.00 2.28
N GLU A 320 28.81 -20.94 1.55
CA GLU A 320 28.96 -22.36 1.89
C GLU A 320 30.44 -22.77 1.90
N SER A 321 30.78 -23.75 2.73
CA SER A 321 32.13 -24.33 2.71
C SER A 321 32.32 -25.17 1.44
N GLU A 322 33.43 -24.92 0.77
CA GLU A 322 33.80 -25.68 -0.45
C GLU A 322 35.22 -26.21 -0.30
N ASN A 323 35.38 -27.51 -0.50
CA ASN A 323 36.67 -28.21 -0.35
C ASN A 323 37.39 -27.93 1.00
N GLY A 324 36.64 -27.79 2.09
CA GLY A 324 37.17 -27.51 3.41
C GLY A 324 37.62 -26.03 3.60
N ILE A 325 37.17 -25.11 2.79
CA ILE A 325 37.39 -23.67 2.89
C ILE A 325 36.04 -22.96 3.08
N LEU A 326 35.92 -22.15 4.12
CA LEU A 326 34.75 -21.33 4.39
C LEU A 326 35.08 -19.85 4.16
N PRO A 327 34.55 -19.21 3.13
CA PRO A 327 34.68 -17.77 2.94
C PRO A 327 33.73 -17.03 3.89
N VAL A 328 34.30 -16.21 4.79
CA VAL A 328 33.54 -15.36 5.70
C VAL A 328 33.82 -13.89 5.39
N THR A 329 32.78 -13.13 5.15
CA THR A 329 32.86 -11.70 4.88
C THR A 329 32.61 -10.91 6.17
N PHE A 330 33.51 -9.99 6.46
CA PHE A 330 33.40 -9.02 7.52
C PHE A 330 33.21 -7.64 6.88
N THR A 331 32.07 -7.03 7.11
CA THR A 331 31.78 -5.65 6.69
C THR A 331 31.86 -4.76 7.91
N LEU A 332 32.76 -3.78 7.86
CA LEU A 332 33.08 -2.92 9.01
C LEU A 332 32.61 -1.50 8.75
N GLY A 333 32.05 -0.89 9.79
CA GLY A 333 31.77 0.54 9.81
C GLY A 333 33.05 1.37 9.70
N THR A 334 32.92 2.59 9.18
CA THR A 334 34.05 3.47 8.78
C THR A 334 34.98 3.83 9.91
N ASN A 335 34.54 3.78 11.16
CA ASN A 335 35.32 4.15 12.35
C ASN A 335 35.94 2.94 13.05
N VAL A 336 35.65 1.71 12.61
CA VAL A 336 36.28 0.52 13.19
C VAL A 336 37.79 0.50 12.90
N LYS A 337 38.60 0.39 13.90
CA LYS A 337 40.07 0.29 13.75
C LYS A 337 40.59 -1.13 13.89
N GLU A 338 39.96 -1.91 14.70
CA GLU A 338 40.30 -3.33 14.91
C GLU A 338 39.04 -4.12 15.21
N VAL A 339 38.96 -5.32 14.66
CA VAL A 339 37.99 -6.36 15.06
C VAL A 339 38.79 -7.47 15.74
N LYS A 340 38.35 -7.88 16.92
CA LYS A 340 38.83 -9.10 17.59
C LYS A 340 37.70 -10.14 17.51
N TYR A 341 37.98 -11.32 16.97
CA TYR A 341 37.00 -12.38 16.89
C TYR A 341 37.54 -13.71 17.42
N ALA A 342 36.64 -14.49 17.98
CA ALA A 342 36.88 -15.88 18.36
C ALA A 342 35.86 -16.80 17.72
N VAL A 343 36.26 -18.05 17.50
CA VAL A 343 35.37 -19.09 16.96
C VAL A 343 35.12 -20.13 18.03
N TYR A 344 33.84 -20.48 18.20
CA TYR A 344 33.39 -21.46 19.18
C TYR A 344 32.77 -22.64 18.45
N GLU A 345 33.03 -23.87 18.90
CA GLU A 345 32.35 -25.07 18.42
C GLU A 345 30.87 -25.04 18.86
N GLY A 346 29.97 -25.44 17.95
CA GLY A 346 28.53 -25.46 18.17
C GLY A 346 27.80 -24.15 17.85
N ARG A 347 26.48 -24.20 18.00
CA ARG A 347 25.57 -23.05 17.82
C ARG A 347 25.38 -22.35 19.14
N VAL A 348 26.17 -21.30 19.37
CA VAL A 348 26.03 -20.43 20.56
C VAL A 348 24.75 -19.60 20.41
N ASN A 349 23.84 -19.67 21.38
CA ASN A 349 22.61 -18.89 21.36
C ASN A 349 22.89 -17.40 21.75
N GLU A 350 21.91 -16.51 21.54
CA GLU A 350 22.08 -15.07 21.76
C GLU A 350 22.41 -14.70 23.21
N VAL A 351 21.87 -15.44 24.17
CA VAL A 351 22.14 -15.21 25.59
C VAL A 351 23.61 -15.58 25.92
N GLU A 352 24.08 -16.66 25.34
CA GLU A 352 25.48 -17.11 25.54
C GLU A 352 26.47 -16.19 24.81
N VAL A 353 26.10 -15.58 23.68
CA VAL A 353 26.94 -14.63 22.93
C VAL A 353 27.38 -13.50 23.83
N VAL A 354 26.53 -12.97 24.70
CA VAL A 354 26.87 -11.91 25.65
C VAL A 354 28.06 -12.28 26.50
N GLY A 355 28.09 -13.52 27.04
CA GLY A 355 29.21 -14.05 27.80
C GLY A 355 30.48 -14.20 26.97
N LYS A 356 30.34 -14.60 25.68
CA LYS A 356 31.48 -14.74 24.75
C LYS A 356 32.10 -13.37 24.41
N VAL A 357 31.28 -12.34 24.24
CA VAL A 357 31.70 -10.97 24.04
C VAL A 357 32.56 -10.52 25.24
N GLU A 358 32.07 -10.76 26.46
CA GLU A 358 32.85 -10.42 27.69
C GLU A 358 34.15 -11.20 27.79
N ASP A 359 34.22 -12.45 27.36
CA ASP A 359 35.47 -13.23 27.35
C ASP A 359 36.49 -12.67 26.35
N ILE A 360 36.03 -12.18 25.18
CA ILE A 360 36.86 -11.48 24.19
C ILE A 360 37.39 -10.16 24.76
N LYS A 361 36.49 -9.32 25.29
CA LYS A 361 36.86 -8.02 25.92
C LYS A 361 37.89 -8.16 27.00
N ASN A 362 37.71 -9.16 27.84
CA ASN A 362 38.59 -9.42 28.99
C ASN A 362 39.85 -10.26 28.67
N GLY A 363 40.07 -10.61 27.40
CA GLY A 363 41.23 -11.37 26.96
C GLY A 363 41.29 -12.81 27.49
N LYS A 364 40.18 -13.41 27.86
CA LYS A 364 40.07 -14.78 28.38
C LYS A 364 40.15 -15.85 27.32
N VAL A 365 40.01 -15.49 26.07
CA VAL A 365 40.03 -16.39 24.91
C VAL A 365 41.04 -15.92 23.86
N ALA A 366 41.59 -16.85 23.08
CA ALA A 366 42.44 -16.52 21.95
C ALA A 366 41.59 -15.86 20.86
N VAL A 367 42.05 -14.74 20.33
CA VAL A 367 41.35 -14.01 19.27
C VAL A 367 42.19 -13.89 18.02
N LYS A 368 41.55 -13.89 16.88
CA LYS A 368 42.12 -13.42 15.62
C LYS A 368 41.72 -11.94 15.43
N LYS A 369 42.47 -11.22 14.59
CA LYS A 369 42.31 -9.79 14.39
C LYS A 369 42.13 -9.46 12.91
N ILE A 370 41.29 -8.49 12.61
CA ILE A 370 41.10 -7.91 11.28
C ILE A 370 41.01 -6.41 11.43
N THR A 371 41.42 -5.68 10.40
CA THR A 371 41.44 -4.21 10.37
C THR A 371 40.74 -3.62 9.14
N GLU A 372 40.31 -4.46 8.24
CA GLU A 372 39.69 -4.03 6.96
C GLU A 372 38.48 -4.89 6.61
N THR A 373 37.50 -4.26 5.96
CA THR A 373 36.40 -4.98 5.34
C THR A 373 36.94 -5.95 4.28
N GLY A 374 36.46 -7.16 4.27
CA GLY A 374 36.88 -8.17 3.28
C GLY A 374 36.38 -9.57 3.58
N THR A 375 36.62 -10.46 2.65
CA THR A 375 36.32 -11.89 2.76
C THR A 375 37.59 -12.65 3.16
N TYR A 376 37.48 -13.47 4.21
CA TYR A 376 38.58 -14.22 4.78
C TYR A 376 38.28 -15.71 4.76
N ASP A 377 39.18 -16.50 4.25
CA ASP A 377 39.06 -17.94 4.18
C ASP A 377 39.37 -18.57 5.53
N LEU A 378 38.37 -19.26 6.11
CA LEU A 378 38.54 -19.97 7.36
C LEU A 378 38.58 -21.47 7.13
N THR A 379 39.39 -22.17 7.94
CA THR A 379 39.51 -23.65 7.92
C THR A 379 39.47 -24.17 9.36
N PHE A 380 38.82 -25.34 9.53
CA PHE A 380 38.72 -26.01 10.83
C PHE A 380 39.09 -27.49 10.68
N ASP A 381 39.43 -28.13 11.75
CA ASP A 381 39.91 -29.52 11.75
C ASP A 381 38.79 -30.56 11.59
N LYS A 382 37.53 -30.16 11.82
CA LYS A 382 36.38 -31.07 11.84
C LYS A 382 35.17 -30.41 11.20
N SER A 383 34.37 -31.22 10.54
CA SER A 383 33.02 -30.81 10.13
C SER A 383 32.12 -30.64 11.36
N GLY A 384 31.29 -29.62 11.36
CA GLY A 384 30.41 -29.32 12.47
C GLY A 384 29.81 -27.90 12.40
N PHE A 385 29.01 -27.57 13.40
CA PHE A 385 28.52 -26.21 13.56
C PHE A 385 29.50 -25.36 14.37
N TYR A 386 29.64 -24.13 13.97
CA TYR A 386 30.51 -23.16 14.61
C TYR A 386 29.81 -21.81 14.78
N THR A 387 30.30 -21.01 15.70
CA THR A 387 29.84 -19.64 15.89
C THR A 387 31.05 -18.72 15.98
N ILE A 388 31.11 -17.73 15.11
CA ILE A 388 32.02 -16.58 15.23
C ILE A 388 31.36 -15.57 16.14
N VAL A 389 32.11 -15.03 17.11
CA VAL A 389 31.76 -13.85 17.86
C VAL A 389 32.87 -12.82 17.64
N ALA A 390 32.48 -11.64 17.13
CA ALA A 390 33.38 -10.56 16.74
C ALA A 390 33.04 -9.28 17.50
N CYS A 391 34.08 -8.54 17.95
CA CYS A 391 33.99 -7.30 18.69
C CYS A 391 34.76 -6.21 17.96
N THR A 392 34.14 -5.06 17.74
CA THR A 392 34.80 -3.87 17.15
C THR A 392 35.44 -3.00 18.21
N TYR A 393 36.52 -2.35 17.83
CA TYR A 393 37.29 -1.44 18.69
C TYR A 393 37.62 -0.16 17.93
N ASP A 394 37.61 0.97 18.64
CA ASP A 394 37.98 2.29 18.14
C ASP A 394 39.50 2.50 18.09
N GLU A 395 39.94 3.72 17.78
CA GLU A 395 41.36 4.11 17.73
C GLU A 395 42.09 4.07 19.09
N ASN A 396 41.34 4.14 20.21
CA ASN A 396 41.84 4.06 21.55
C ASN A 396 41.91 2.62 22.09
N GLY A 397 41.37 1.66 21.27
CA GLY A 397 41.29 0.27 21.69
C GLY A 397 40.12 -0.04 22.61
N GLU A 398 39.13 0.88 22.69
CA GLU A 398 37.90 0.70 23.44
C GLU A 398 36.87 -0.09 22.64
N TYR A 399 36.18 -1.01 23.31
CA TYR A 399 35.12 -1.81 22.74
C TYR A 399 33.92 -0.94 22.34
N GLN A 400 33.38 -1.20 21.16
CA GLN A 400 32.24 -0.47 20.61
C GLN A 400 31.00 -1.35 20.37
N LYS A 401 31.08 -2.30 19.44
CA LYS A 401 29.95 -3.18 19.06
C LYS A 401 30.40 -4.61 18.88
N SER A 402 29.43 -5.52 18.78
CA SER A 402 29.68 -6.94 18.49
C SER A 402 28.66 -7.50 17.52
N ALA A 403 29.05 -8.54 16.81
CA ALA A 403 28.17 -9.38 16.00
C ALA A 403 28.53 -10.85 16.18
N SER A 404 27.59 -11.72 15.86
CA SER A 404 27.83 -13.17 15.84
C SER A 404 27.30 -13.76 14.53
N LEU A 405 27.96 -14.82 14.06
CA LEU A 405 27.56 -15.58 12.87
C LEU A 405 27.60 -17.07 13.20
N ARG A 406 26.52 -17.76 12.98
CA ARG A 406 26.38 -19.22 13.13
C ARG A 406 26.41 -19.86 11.75
N PHE A 407 27.17 -20.90 11.58
CA PHE A 407 27.30 -21.58 10.29
C PHE A 407 27.64 -23.06 10.46
N GLY A 408 27.31 -23.84 9.43
CA GLY A 408 27.86 -25.16 9.25
C GLY A 408 29.17 -25.09 8.45
N TYR A 409 30.11 -25.95 8.79
CA TYR A 409 31.36 -26.11 8.08
C TYR A 409 31.61 -27.58 7.87
N ASP A 410 32.00 -27.99 6.65
CA ASP A 410 32.47 -29.32 6.35
C ASP A 410 33.91 -29.32 5.82
N THR A 411 34.64 -30.33 6.21
CA THR A 411 35.97 -30.59 5.66
C THR A 411 35.85 -31.27 4.30
N ALA A 412 36.90 -31.21 3.48
CA ALA A 412 36.93 -31.91 2.19
C ALA A 412 36.72 -33.43 2.32
N ASP A 413 37.11 -34.04 3.44
CA ASP A 413 37.02 -35.46 3.70
C ASP A 413 35.70 -35.93 4.35
N ASP A 414 34.86 -34.98 4.83
CA ASP A 414 33.57 -35.24 5.49
C ASP A 414 32.51 -34.24 5.07
N PRO A 415 32.11 -34.23 3.78
CA PRO A 415 31.09 -33.32 3.25
C PRO A 415 29.72 -33.68 3.84
N ARG A 416 28.95 -32.62 4.16
CA ARG A 416 27.59 -32.71 4.70
C ARG A 416 26.54 -32.42 3.64
N ASP A 417 26.70 -33.08 2.48
CA ASP A 417 25.80 -32.94 1.34
C ASP A 417 24.34 -33.18 1.73
N ILE A 418 23.44 -32.36 1.19
CA ILE A 418 22.02 -32.53 1.38
C ILE A 418 21.54 -33.77 0.66
N LYS A 419 20.87 -34.65 1.41
CA LYS A 419 20.15 -35.80 0.83
C LYS A 419 18.68 -35.38 0.72
N LEU A 420 18.26 -35.06 -0.50
CA LEU A 420 16.92 -34.60 -0.80
C LEU A 420 16.38 -35.33 -2.04
N THR A 421 15.12 -35.75 -1.96
CA THR A 421 14.41 -36.34 -3.09
C THR A 421 12.97 -35.88 -3.07
N ALA A 422 12.45 -35.47 -4.22
CA ALA A 422 11.06 -35.07 -4.37
C ALA A 422 10.44 -35.64 -5.63
N GLY A 423 9.13 -35.80 -5.64
CA GLY A 423 8.42 -36.25 -6.84
C GLY A 423 6.95 -35.93 -6.80
N LEU A 424 6.36 -35.92 -7.99
CA LEU A 424 4.94 -35.79 -8.24
C LEU A 424 4.42 -37.10 -8.89
N ILE A 425 3.26 -37.54 -8.45
CA ILE A 425 2.63 -38.76 -8.95
C ILE A 425 1.21 -38.46 -9.40
N VAL A 426 0.86 -38.90 -10.58
CA VAL A 426 -0.51 -38.89 -11.11
C VAL A 426 -1.20 -40.17 -10.65
N SER A 427 -2.34 -40.07 -9.98
CA SER A 427 -2.94 -41.24 -9.35
C SER A 427 -4.44 -41.08 -9.07
N ASP A 428 -5.22 -42.15 -9.28
CA ASP A 428 -6.64 -42.22 -8.89
C ASP A 428 -6.86 -42.83 -7.51
N LYS A 429 -5.82 -43.03 -6.73
CA LYS A 429 -5.90 -43.63 -5.41
C LYS A 429 -6.89 -42.92 -4.48
N ASN A 430 -7.03 -41.61 -4.62
CA ASN A 430 -7.90 -40.74 -3.83
C ASN A 430 -9.22 -40.39 -4.55
N ALA A 431 -9.53 -41.05 -5.67
CA ALA A 431 -10.77 -40.80 -6.42
C ALA A 431 -12.07 -40.91 -5.59
N PRO A 432 -12.18 -41.81 -4.58
CA PRO A 432 -13.34 -41.85 -3.70
C PRO A 432 -13.59 -40.53 -2.91
N SER A 433 -12.57 -39.72 -2.77
CA SER A 433 -12.64 -38.39 -2.12
C SER A 433 -12.80 -37.23 -3.14
N GLY A 434 -13.01 -37.53 -4.42
CA GLY A 434 -13.10 -36.59 -5.49
C GLY A 434 -11.75 -36.06 -6.04
N LEU A 435 -10.64 -36.64 -5.59
CA LEU A 435 -9.27 -36.35 -6.02
C LEU A 435 -8.82 -37.41 -7.02
N THR A 436 -8.95 -37.10 -8.31
CA THR A 436 -8.64 -38.00 -9.42
C THR A 436 -7.32 -37.63 -10.09
N SER A 437 -6.82 -38.47 -10.95
CA SER A 437 -5.65 -38.21 -11.81
C SER A 437 -5.82 -36.97 -12.70
N GLU A 438 -7.07 -36.51 -12.93
CA GLU A 438 -7.36 -35.33 -13.74
C GLU A 438 -7.31 -34.00 -12.96
N ASN A 439 -7.55 -34.04 -11.63
CA ASN A 439 -7.67 -32.83 -10.83
C ASN A 439 -6.75 -32.79 -9.60
N SER A 440 -5.84 -33.75 -9.47
CA SER A 440 -4.96 -33.84 -8.33
C SER A 440 -3.61 -34.49 -8.66
N LEU A 441 -2.60 -34.14 -7.87
CA LEU A 441 -1.29 -34.77 -7.89
C LEU A 441 -0.90 -35.20 -6.47
N GLU A 442 -0.36 -36.42 -6.31
CA GLU A 442 0.31 -36.81 -5.09
C GLU A 442 1.74 -36.29 -5.10
N TYR A 443 2.23 -35.78 -4.00
CA TYR A 443 3.61 -35.36 -3.87
C TYR A 443 4.31 -36.09 -2.73
N TYR A 444 5.62 -36.20 -2.86
CA TYR A 444 6.49 -36.64 -1.78
C TYR A 444 7.80 -35.85 -1.79
N VAL A 445 8.29 -35.57 -0.58
CA VAL A 445 9.60 -34.96 -0.34
C VAL A 445 10.25 -35.74 0.81
N TYR A 446 11.41 -36.28 0.57
CA TYR A 446 12.23 -36.98 1.56
C TYR A 446 13.58 -36.32 1.69
N GLY A 447 14.04 -36.13 2.92
CA GLY A 447 15.35 -35.57 3.20
C GLY A 447 15.95 -36.21 4.45
N GLU A 448 17.22 -35.95 4.69
CA GLU A 448 17.92 -36.34 5.93
C GLU A 448 18.60 -35.08 6.49
N ASP A 449 18.44 -34.87 7.79
CA ASP A 449 19.08 -33.78 8.54
C ASP A 449 18.79 -32.35 8.00
N ILE A 450 17.65 -32.17 7.34
CA ILE A 450 17.20 -30.86 6.85
C ILE A 450 16.70 -30.02 8.02
N GLU A 451 17.15 -28.78 8.11
CA GLU A 451 16.78 -27.84 9.17
C GLU A 451 15.70 -26.86 8.71
N VAL A 452 15.74 -26.46 7.45
CA VAL A 452 14.73 -25.62 6.82
C VAL A 452 14.37 -26.23 5.48
N ALA A 453 13.09 -26.39 5.22
CA ALA A 453 12.60 -26.78 3.91
C ALA A 453 11.42 -25.90 3.51
N LYS A 454 11.37 -25.53 2.23
CA LYS A 454 10.26 -24.80 1.61
C LYS A 454 9.80 -25.57 0.39
N VAL A 455 8.49 -25.71 0.24
CA VAL A 455 7.90 -26.53 -0.84
C VAL A 455 6.83 -25.71 -1.53
N ALA A 456 6.88 -25.63 -2.85
CA ALA A 456 5.92 -24.93 -3.67
C ALA A 456 5.57 -25.70 -4.93
N LEU A 457 4.35 -25.54 -5.41
CA LEU A 457 3.88 -26.13 -6.68
C LEU A 457 3.39 -25.01 -7.58
N PHE A 458 3.91 -24.96 -8.80
CA PHE A 458 3.54 -23.97 -9.81
C PHE A 458 3.04 -24.63 -11.08
N LYS A 459 2.21 -23.94 -11.87
CA LYS A 459 2.04 -24.34 -13.28
C LYS A 459 3.41 -24.27 -13.97
N LYS A 460 3.73 -25.27 -14.80
CA LYS A 460 5.03 -25.33 -15.46
C LYS A 460 5.33 -24.09 -16.31
N ALA A 461 4.33 -23.54 -16.98
CA ALA A 461 4.47 -22.32 -17.76
C ALA A 461 4.94 -21.14 -16.90
N HIS A 462 4.41 -21.00 -15.67
CA HIS A 462 4.83 -19.94 -14.74
C HIS A 462 6.24 -20.20 -14.20
N TYR A 463 6.54 -21.46 -13.83
CA TYR A 463 7.88 -21.85 -13.41
C TYR A 463 8.94 -21.54 -14.48
N ASP A 464 8.66 -21.86 -15.74
CA ASP A 464 9.60 -21.63 -16.85
C ASP A 464 9.87 -20.12 -17.09
N ASN A 465 8.88 -19.28 -16.83
CA ASN A 465 9.05 -17.81 -16.94
C ASN A 465 9.96 -17.23 -15.85
N PHE A 466 10.01 -17.85 -14.68
CA PHE A 466 10.73 -17.34 -13.50
C PHE A 466 11.92 -18.21 -13.07
N ARG A 467 12.23 -19.30 -13.77
CA ARG A 467 13.18 -20.31 -13.31
C ARG A 467 14.58 -19.77 -12.95
N GLU A 468 15.04 -18.70 -13.60
CA GLU A 468 16.37 -18.11 -13.31
C GLU A 468 16.41 -17.44 -11.93
N ASN A 469 15.27 -16.91 -11.47
CA ASN A 469 15.11 -16.27 -10.17
C ASN A 469 14.38 -17.15 -9.15
N MET A 470 13.91 -18.35 -9.55
CA MET A 470 13.00 -19.16 -8.74
C MET A 470 13.58 -19.54 -7.37
N GLN A 471 14.89 -19.79 -7.28
CA GLN A 471 15.53 -20.10 -6.01
C GLN A 471 15.40 -18.94 -5.03
N ASN A 472 15.69 -17.72 -5.47
CA ASN A 472 15.58 -16.50 -4.64
C ASN A 472 14.13 -16.24 -4.25
N GLU A 473 13.19 -16.42 -5.19
CA GLU A 473 11.77 -16.24 -4.94
C GLU A 473 11.24 -17.21 -3.88
N ILE A 474 11.63 -18.48 -3.96
CA ILE A 474 11.26 -19.47 -2.95
C ILE A 474 11.93 -19.20 -1.61
N GLU A 475 13.19 -18.86 -1.61
CA GLU A 475 13.91 -18.53 -0.39
C GLU A 475 13.28 -17.33 0.33
N TYR A 476 12.78 -16.36 -0.41
CA TYR A 476 12.22 -15.13 0.16
C TYR A 476 10.72 -15.21 0.48
N TYR A 477 9.88 -15.66 -0.48
CA TYR A 477 8.43 -15.53 -0.38
C TYR A 477 7.71 -16.77 0.16
N ILE A 478 8.33 -17.96 0.06
CA ILE A 478 7.66 -19.19 0.51
C ILE A 478 7.94 -19.44 1.99
N ALA A 479 6.87 -19.63 2.75
CA ALA A 479 6.99 -19.96 4.17
C ALA A 479 7.67 -21.34 4.37
N PRO A 480 8.57 -21.48 5.33
CA PRO A 480 9.18 -22.76 5.64
C PRO A 480 8.15 -23.76 6.20
N LEU A 481 8.39 -25.03 5.99
CA LEU A 481 7.62 -26.10 6.63
C LEU A 481 7.67 -25.92 8.15
N ASN A 482 6.53 -26.12 8.79
CA ASN A 482 6.50 -26.10 10.25
C ASN A 482 7.23 -27.32 10.85
N THR A 483 7.51 -27.30 12.15
CA THR A 483 8.29 -28.35 12.83
C THR A 483 7.76 -29.76 12.59
N ARG A 484 6.43 -29.97 12.58
CA ARG A 484 5.84 -31.28 12.35
C ARG A 484 6.05 -31.75 10.90
N GLN A 485 5.88 -30.86 9.93
CA GLN A 485 6.10 -31.17 8.51
C GLN A 485 7.57 -31.46 8.23
N LEU A 486 8.46 -30.65 8.81
CA LEU A 486 9.91 -30.85 8.69
C LEU A 486 10.36 -32.16 9.36
N ASP A 487 9.82 -32.51 10.51
CA ASP A 487 10.04 -33.77 11.16
C ASP A 487 9.57 -34.95 10.29
N SER A 488 8.42 -34.80 9.62
CA SER A 488 7.95 -35.83 8.67
C SER A 488 8.89 -35.94 7.48
N LEU A 489 9.33 -34.82 6.89
CA LEU A 489 10.28 -34.81 5.78
C LEU A 489 11.56 -35.59 6.13
N ASN A 490 12.12 -35.37 7.31
CA ASN A 490 13.37 -36.01 7.75
C ASN A 490 13.23 -37.45 8.20
N LYS A 491 12.02 -37.95 8.54
CA LYS A 491 11.84 -39.27 9.14
C LYS A 491 11.07 -40.26 8.25
N THR A 492 9.95 -39.80 7.70
CA THR A 492 8.99 -40.65 7.00
C THR A 492 8.61 -40.14 5.62
N GLY A 493 9.04 -38.95 5.27
CA GLY A 493 8.64 -38.20 4.09
C GLY A 493 7.50 -37.23 4.35
N TYR A 494 7.61 -36.06 3.74
CA TYR A 494 6.52 -35.09 3.66
C TYR A 494 5.72 -35.41 2.40
N THR A 495 4.53 -35.94 2.58
CA THR A 495 3.70 -36.44 1.47
C THR A 495 2.29 -35.90 1.60
N GLY A 496 1.60 -35.80 0.49
CA GLY A 496 0.21 -35.39 0.47
C GLY A 496 -0.39 -35.39 -0.93
N VAL A 497 -1.61 -34.88 -1.04
CA VAL A 497 -2.32 -34.76 -2.31
C VAL A 497 -2.70 -33.30 -2.50
N ILE A 498 -2.41 -32.76 -3.66
CA ILE A 498 -2.81 -31.39 -4.04
C ILE A 498 -4.00 -31.55 -4.98
N GLY A 499 -5.15 -31.03 -4.58
CA GLY A 499 -6.38 -31.08 -5.36
C GLY A 499 -6.73 -29.72 -5.97
N GLY A 500 -7.81 -29.70 -6.77
CA GLY A 500 -8.27 -28.50 -7.47
C GLY A 500 -7.31 -28.03 -8.54
N LEU A 501 -6.58 -28.98 -9.14
CA LEU A 501 -5.71 -28.74 -10.27
C LEU A 501 -6.50 -28.85 -11.58
N ALA A 502 -6.04 -28.15 -12.62
CA ALA A 502 -6.61 -28.24 -13.95
C ALA A 502 -6.22 -29.57 -14.62
N ALA A 503 -7.15 -30.17 -15.34
CA ALA A 503 -6.90 -31.38 -16.14
C ALA A 503 -5.96 -31.07 -17.31
N GLY A 504 -5.15 -32.04 -17.72
CA GLY A 504 -4.25 -31.90 -18.86
C GLY A 504 -3.16 -30.84 -18.71
N THR A 505 -2.85 -30.43 -17.48
CA THR A 505 -1.94 -29.32 -17.16
C THR A 505 -0.65 -29.80 -16.50
N GLU A 506 0.48 -29.27 -16.91
CA GLU A 506 1.78 -29.53 -16.29
C GLU A 506 2.02 -28.65 -15.07
N TYR A 507 2.48 -29.29 -13.99
CA TYR A 507 2.84 -28.65 -12.72
C TYR A 507 4.26 -29.00 -12.33
N THR A 508 4.99 -28.06 -11.77
CA THR A 508 6.36 -28.26 -11.25
C THR A 508 6.36 -28.06 -9.74
N LEU A 509 6.71 -29.10 -9.03
CA LEU A 509 7.03 -29.07 -7.60
C LEU A 509 8.46 -28.59 -7.43
N VAL A 510 8.64 -27.64 -6.57
CA VAL A 510 9.94 -27.06 -6.25
C VAL A 510 10.19 -27.18 -4.76
N VAL A 511 11.40 -27.62 -4.41
CA VAL A 511 11.82 -27.81 -3.03
C VAL A 511 13.15 -27.09 -2.82
N TYR A 512 13.16 -26.19 -1.86
CA TYR A 512 14.36 -25.60 -1.29
C TYR A 512 14.62 -26.28 0.06
N ALA A 513 15.84 -26.66 0.31
CA ALA A 513 16.27 -27.25 1.58
C ALA A 513 17.61 -26.69 2.04
N ASP A 514 17.74 -26.51 3.35
CA ASP A 514 18.94 -26.06 4.02
C ASP A 514 19.20 -26.98 5.24
N ASN A 515 20.40 -27.52 5.34
CA ASN A 515 20.83 -28.34 6.48
C ASN A 515 21.78 -27.59 7.42
N GLY A 516 21.93 -26.30 7.24
CA GLY A 516 22.84 -25.44 7.99
C GLY A 516 24.30 -25.51 7.52
N TYR A 517 24.61 -26.41 6.56
CA TYR A 517 25.90 -26.51 5.87
C TYR A 517 25.78 -26.10 4.42
N HIS A 518 24.79 -26.63 3.74
CA HIS A 518 24.53 -26.42 2.31
C HIS A 518 23.06 -26.11 2.07
N LYS A 519 22.80 -25.48 0.95
CA LYS A 519 21.47 -25.23 0.42
C LYS A 519 21.29 -25.99 -0.87
N GLU A 520 20.13 -26.59 -1.08
CA GLU A 520 19.82 -27.29 -2.30
C GLU A 520 18.43 -26.93 -2.83
N PHE A 521 18.34 -26.85 -4.12
CA PHE A 521 17.14 -26.53 -4.85
C PHE A 521 16.87 -27.59 -5.90
N ILE A 522 15.78 -28.36 -5.74
CA ILE A 522 15.36 -29.37 -6.70
C ILE A 522 13.96 -29.11 -7.23
N SER A 523 13.69 -29.54 -8.44
CA SER A 523 12.36 -29.48 -9.04
C SER A 523 11.98 -30.77 -9.76
N THR A 524 10.68 -31.05 -9.81
CA THR A 524 10.13 -32.18 -10.54
C THR A 524 8.78 -31.79 -11.15
N THR A 525 8.48 -32.30 -12.35
CA THR A 525 7.28 -31.94 -13.11
C THR A 525 6.41 -33.16 -13.34
N ALA A 526 5.10 -32.98 -13.22
CA ALA A 526 4.11 -33.99 -13.65
C ALA A 526 2.94 -33.31 -14.36
N LYS A 527 2.23 -34.03 -15.19
CA LYS A 527 1.06 -33.60 -15.94
C LYS A 527 -0.17 -34.34 -15.43
N THR A 528 -1.22 -33.60 -15.02
CA THR A 528 -2.52 -34.21 -14.75
C THR A 528 -3.09 -34.91 -15.98
N GLU A 529 -3.86 -35.99 -15.81
CA GLU A 529 -4.56 -36.65 -16.92
C GLU A 529 -5.71 -35.80 -17.46
N GLY A 530 -6.34 -36.25 -18.54
CA GLY A 530 -7.42 -35.53 -19.19
C GLY A 530 -6.95 -34.48 -20.19
N GLU A 531 -7.90 -33.70 -20.66
CA GLU A 531 -7.67 -32.56 -21.57
C GLU A 531 -7.94 -31.24 -20.82
N PHE A 532 -7.11 -30.26 -21.08
CA PHE A 532 -7.32 -28.92 -20.50
C PHE A 532 -8.58 -28.29 -21.10
N ASP A 533 -9.57 -27.98 -20.25
CA ASP A 533 -10.81 -27.35 -20.65
C ASP A 533 -10.88 -25.91 -20.12
N MET A 534 -10.36 -25.00 -20.91
CA MET A 534 -10.32 -23.59 -20.53
C MET A 534 -11.69 -22.96 -20.26
N PHE A 535 -12.78 -23.55 -20.79
CA PHE A 535 -14.13 -23.02 -20.56
C PHE A 535 -14.67 -23.33 -19.16
N ASN A 536 -14.08 -24.28 -18.48
CA ASN A 536 -14.41 -24.67 -17.11
C ASN A 536 -13.35 -24.30 -16.07
N GLU A 537 -12.20 -23.77 -16.48
CA GLU A 537 -11.13 -23.37 -15.57
C GLU A 537 -11.33 -21.94 -15.06
N GLU A 538 -10.93 -21.71 -13.80
CA GLU A 538 -10.81 -20.40 -13.21
C GLU A 538 -9.41 -19.85 -13.48
N PHE A 539 -9.34 -18.71 -14.14
CA PHE A 539 -8.09 -18.00 -14.38
C PHE A 539 -7.81 -17.02 -13.25
N ASN A 540 -6.55 -16.90 -12.90
CA ASN A 540 -6.05 -15.87 -12.00
C ASN A 540 -4.99 -15.02 -12.72
N VAL A 541 -4.49 -14.01 -12.06
CA VAL A 541 -3.50 -13.08 -12.63
C VAL A 541 -2.22 -13.78 -13.10
N TYR A 542 -1.83 -14.87 -12.47
CA TYR A 542 -0.64 -15.66 -12.84
C TYR A 542 -0.84 -16.54 -14.07
N ASP A 543 -2.08 -16.71 -14.53
CA ASP A 543 -2.40 -17.34 -15.80
C ASP A 543 -2.28 -16.36 -16.99
N LEU A 544 -1.90 -15.10 -16.74
CA LEU A 544 -1.67 -14.04 -17.73
C LEU A 544 -0.17 -13.63 -17.74
N PRO A 545 0.76 -14.49 -18.13
CA PRO A 545 2.18 -14.19 -18.03
C PRO A 545 2.54 -12.99 -18.90
N ALA A 546 3.35 -12.07 -18.38
CA ALA A 546 3.78 -10.86 -19.07
C ALA A 546 4.46 -11.16 -20.42
N SER A 547 5.20 -12.28 -20.49
CA SER A 547 5.88 -12.73 -21.72
C SER A 547 4.93 -13.14 -22.85
N ALA A 548 3.66 -13.42 -22.55
CA ALA A 548 2.64 -13.81 -23.55
C ALA A 548 1.79 -12.62 -23.99
N GLN A 549 1.96 -11.45 -23.38
CA GLN A 549 1.17 -10.28 -23.72
C GLN A 549 1.70 -9.58 -24.98
N PRO A 550 0.83 -9.00 -25.81
CA PRO A 550 1.23 -8.34 -27.05
C PRO A 550 1.95 -7.00 -26.78
N GLU A 551 2.87 -6.64 -27.66
CA GLU A 551 3.59 -5.36 -27.61
C GLU A 551 2.71 -4.16 -28.03
N SER A 552 1.56 -4.40 -28.66
CA SER A 552 0.63 -3.37 -29.15
C SER A 552 -0.81 -3.75 -28.87
N HIS A 553 -1.62 -2.74 -28.53
CA HIS A 553 -3.06 -2.88 -28.32
C HIS A 553 -3.81 -3.34 -29.59
N ASP A 554 -3.20 -3.21 -30.77
CA ASP A 554 -3.79 -3.68 -32.06
C ASP A 554 -4.13 -5.17 -32.04
N ALA A 555 -3.42 -5.97 -31.23
CA ALA A 555 -3.68 -7.39 -31.09
C ALA A 555 -5.08 -7.72 -30.53
N TYR A 556 -5.71 -6.74 -29.90
CA TYR A 556 -7.06 -6.88 -29.38
C TYR A 556 -8.14 -6.53 -30.42
N PHE A 557 -7.81 -5.81 -31.50
CA PHE A 557 -8.79 -5.26 -32.45
C PHE A 557 -9.33 -6.31 -33.41
N GLN A 558 -10.41 -6.95 -33.04
CA GLN A 558 -11.14 -7.92 -33.88
C GLN A 558 -12.53 -8.19 -33.32
N GLU A 559 -13.27 -9.05 -33.99
CA GLU A 559 -14.49 -9.66 -33.50
C GLU A 559 -14.13 -10.81 -32.60
N TRP A 560 -14.69 -10.83 -31.39
CA TRP A 560 -14.48 -11.86 -30.37
C TRP A 560 -15.80 -12.55 -30.02
N GLN A 561 -15.72 -13.75 -29.50
CA GLN A 561 -16.80 -14.40 -28.79
C GLN A 561 -16.65 -14.21 -27.28
N LEU A 562 -17.68 -13.65 -26.64
CA LEU A 562 -17.76 -13.60 -25.19
C LEU A 562 -18.25 -14.94 -24.64
N TRP A 563 -17.44 -15.55 -23.81
CA TRP A 563 -17.78 -16.75 -23.05
C TRP A 563 -17.79 -16.41 -21.56
N SER A 564 -18.87 -16.76 -20.86
CA SER A 564 -18.98 -16.48 -19.43
C SER A 564 -19.96 -17.43 -18.74
N LEU A 565 -19.81 -17.56 -17.43
CA LEU A 565 -20.78 -18.22 -16.57
C LEU A 565 -22.00 -17.31 -16.42
N ASP A 566 -23.21 -17.84 -16.61
CA ASP A 566 -24.44 -17.10 -16.38
C ASP A 566 -24.77 -17.04 -14.88
N LEU A 567 -24.42 -15.95 -14.20
CA LEU A 567 -24.67 -15.82 -12.77
C LEU A 567 -26.13 -15.57 -12.41
N LEU A 568 -26.98 -15.27 -13.37
CA LEU A 568 -28.43 -15.10 -13.16
C LEU A 568 -29.20 -16.43 -13.31
N LYS A 569 -28.54 -17.46 -13.82
CA LYS A 569 -29.10 -18.81 -14.02
C LYS A 569 -28.78 -19.70 -12.84
N GLU A 570 -29.81 -20.16 -12.12
CA GLU A 570 -29.65 -21.10 -11.04
C GLU A 570 -29.00 -22.42 -11.52
N GLY A 571 -27.95 -22.85 -10.82
CA GLY A 571 -27.22 -24.07 -11.17
C GLY A 571 -26.39 -24.00 -12.45
N ALA A 572 -26.09 -22.78 -12.92
CA ALA A 572 -25.17 -22.61 -14.05
C ALA A 572 -23.77 -23.17 -13.70
N VAL A 573 -23.17 -23.87 -14.64
CA VAL A 573 -21.85 -24.51 -14.54
C VAL A 573 -21.13 -24.34 -15.87
N GLY A 574 -19.86 -23.91 -15.78
CA GLY A 574 -19.04 -23.66 -16.95
C GLY A 574 -19.40 -22.37 -17.72
N ARG A 575 -18.49 -21.95 -18.57
CA ARG A 575 -18.73 -20.82 -19.47
C ARG A 575 -19.54 -21.27 -20.67
N GLU A 576 -20.56 -20.48 -21.02
CA GLU A 576 -21.35 -20.65 -22.22
C GLU A 576 -21.08 -19.46 -23.16
N PHE A 577 -21.22 -19.65 -24.47
CA PHE A 577 -21.21 -18.54 -25.41
C PHE A 577 -22.36 -17.57 -25.11
N ARG A 578 -22.07 -16.30 -25.00
CA ARG A 578 -23.02 -15.25 -24.61
C ARG A 578 -23.39 -14.35 -25.80
N SER A 579 -22.39 -13.78 -26.44
CA SER A 579 -22.53 -12.84 -27.53
C SER A 579 -21.24 -12.71 -28.33
N ASN A 580 -21.38 -12.13 -29.55
CA ASN A 580 -20.22 -11.61 -30.25
C ASN A 580 -19.96 -10.18 -29.78
N VAL A 581 -18.71 -9.88 -29.55
CA VAL A 581 -18.24 -8.56 -29.14
C VAL A 581 -17.19 -8.05 -30.12
N THR A 582 -17.23 -6.75 -30.38
CA THR A 582 -16.24 -6.09 -31.22
C THR A 582 -15.28 -5.32 -30.32
N VAL A 583 -14.02 -5.60 -30.44
CA VAL A 583 -12.95 -4.79 -29.84
C VAL A 583 -12.32 -3.95 -30.94
N TYR A 584 -12.23 -2.64 -30.75
CA TYR A 584 -11.81 -1.68 -31.76
C TYR A 584 -10.93 -0.59 -31.15
N ASP A 585 -10.17 0.08 -32.02
CA ASP A 585 -9.39 1.25 -31.66
C ASP A 585 -10.31 2.39 -31.24
N LYS A 586 -10.24 2.79 -30.00
CA LYS A 586 -10.85 4.01 -29.52
C LYS A 586 -9.83 5.14 -29.68
N ALA A 587 -10.28 6.30 -30.14
CA ALA A 587 -9.40 7.46 -30.26
C ALA A 587 -8.66 7.71 -28.94
N ASP A 588 -7.37 7.92 -29.05
CA ASP A 588 -6.50 8.24 -27.92
C ASP A 588 -7.05 9.43 -27.15
N GLU A 589 -6.97 9.37 -25.85
CA GLU A 589 -7.21 10.52 -24.98
C GLU A 589 -5.87 11.08 -24.54
N TYR A 590 -5.79 12.40 -24.50
CA TYR A 590 -4.61 13.13 -24.14
C TYR A 590 -4.87 13.91 -22.87
N TYR A 591 -3.87 13.96 -21.99
CA TYR A 591 -3.97 14.59 -20.68
C TYR A 591 -2.80 15.56 -20.49
N ASP A 592 -3.03 16.70 -19.85
CA ASP A 592 -1.99 17.64 -19.45
C ASP A 592 -1.19 17.15 -18.23
N GLU A 593 -0.28 18.00 -17.75
CA GLU A 593 0.55 17.69 -16.57
C GLU A 593 -0.28 17.55 -15.27
N GLU A 594 -1.48 18.18 -15.22
CA GLU A 594 -2.40 18.07 -14.10
C GLU A 594 -3.38 16.88 -14.23
N GLY A 595 -3.22 16.03 -15.23
CA GLY A 595 -4.11 14.89 -15.49
C GLY A 595 -5.48 15.27 -16.06
N MET A 596 -5.64 16.50 -16.58
CA MET A 596 -6.88 16.93 -17.20
C MET A 596 -6.91 16.60 -18.70
N PRO A 597 -8.04 16.12 -19.24
CA PRO A 597 -8.14 15.80 -20.65
C PRO A 597 -7.95 17.06 -21.51
N VAL A 598 -7.12 16.95 -22.54
CA VAL A 598 -6.85 18.02 -23.52
C VAL A 598 -7.22 17.54 -24.91
N ASP A 599 -7.84 18.44 -25.69
CA ASP A 599 -8.24 18.13 -27.07
C ASP A 599 -7.06 18.24 -28.07
N ASP A 600 -5.96 18.90 -27.69
CA ASP A 600 -4.80 19.13 -28.54
C ASP A 600 -3.64 18.20 -28.11
N PRO A 601 -3.26 17.21 -28.95
CA PRO A 601 -2.14 16.31 -28.65
C PRO A 601 -0.80 17.01 -28.39
N ASP A 602 -0.61 18.22 -28.94
CA ASP A 602 0.62 18.97 -28.76
C ASP A 602 0.74 19.62 -27.36
N LEU A 603 -0.36 19.66 -26.62
CA LEU A 603 -0.42 20.11 -25.22
C LEU A 603 -0.42 18.96 -24.20
N ALA A 604 -0.41 17.72 -24.69
CA ALA A 604 -0.45 16.56 -23.83
C ALA A 604 0.89 16.24 -23.20
N ALA A 605 0.90 16.08 -21.87
CA ALA A 605 2.02 15.48 -21.16
C ALA A 605 1.98 13.94 -21.24
N ASN A 606 0.76 13.37 -21.28
CA ASN A 606 0.55 11.93 -21.29
C ASN A 606 -0.46 11.51 -22.38
N LYS A 607 -0.16 10.37 -23.02
CA LYS A 607 -1.04 9.69 -23.94
C LYS A 607 -1.48 8.35 -23.36
N VAL A 608 -2.78 8.09 -23.40
CA VAL A 608 -3.35 6.80 -22.99
C VAL A 608 -3.94 6.10 -24.20
N ASP A 609 -3.50 4.89 -24.46
CA ASP A 609 -4.04 4.05 -25.52
C ASP A 609 -5.33 3.36 -25.04
N PHE A 610 -6.46 3.68 -25.64
CA PHE A 610 -7.76 3.13 -25.29
C PHE A 610 -8.26 2.09 -26.28
N VAL A 611 -8.85 1.06 -25.72
CA VAL A 611 -9.52 -0.01 -26.45
C VAL A 611 -11.01 0.03 -26.14
N GLY A 612 -11.85 0.17 -27.15
CA GLY A 612 -13.30 0.12 -27.02
C GLY A 612 -13.83 -1.30 -27.19
N LEU A 613 -14.67 -1.75 -26.27
CA LEU A 613 -15.34 -3.05 -26.36
C LEU A 613 -16.86 -2.84 -26.43
N ARG A 614 -17.50 -3.40 -27.45
CA ARG A 614 -18.93 -3.27 -27.69
C ARG A 614 -19.59 -4.63 -27.90
N GLY A 615 -20.81 -4.81 -27.39
CA GLY A 615 -21.59 -6.02 -27.57
C GLY A 615 -21.65 -6.96 -26.39
N MET A 616 -21.15 -6.55 -25.25
CA MET A 616 -21.07 -7.40 -24.05
C MET A 616 -22.42 -7.63 -23.37
N PHE A 617 -23.36 -6.66 -23.45
CA PHE A 617 -24.66 -6.70 -22.77
C PHE A 617 -25.83 -6.47 -23.70
N PRO A 618 -26.03 -7.31 -24.76
CA PRO A 618 -27.04 -7.06 -25.79
C PRO A 618 -28.48 -7.04 -25.26
N LYS A 619 -28.82 -7.86 -24.29
CA LYS A 619 -30.18 -7.91 -23.71
C LYS A 619 -30.51 -6.68 -22.89
N THR A 620 -29.51 -6.17 -22.15
CA THR A 620 -29.65 -4.94 -21.36
C THR A 620 -29.84 -3.74 -22.29
N VAL A 621 -29.07 -3.67 -23.38
CA VAL A 621 -29.24 -2.65 -24.42
C VAL A 621 -30.64 -2.70 -25.04
N GLU A 622 -31.09 -3.90 -25.44
CA GLU A 622 -32.41 -4.07 -26.06
C GLU A 622 -33.53 -3.61 -25.11
N LYS A 623 -33.45 -3.96 -23.85
CA LYS A 623 -34.50 -3.66 -22.88
C LYS A 623 -34.53 -2.22 -22.41
N TYR A 624 -33.38 -1.64 -22.14
CA TYR A 624 -33.26 -0.34 -21.46
C TYR A 624 -32.74 0.79 -22.34
N GLY A 625 -32.24 0.48 -23.53
CA GLY A 625 -31.69 1.46 -24.48
C GLY A 625 -30.39 2.10 -24.02
N VAL A 626 -29.69 1.45 -23.09
CA VAL A 626 -28.38 1.93 -22.57
C VAL A 626 -27.27 1.69 -23.60
N SER A 627 -26.26 2.54 -23.62
CA SER A 627 -25.00 2.27 -24.31
C SER A 627 -24.25 1.16 -23.60
N ASN A 628 -23.65 0.22 -24.33
CA ASN A 628 -22.83 -0.84 -23.76
C ASN A 628 -21.41 -0.83 -24.35
N VAL A 629 -20.90 0.33 -24.60
CA VAL A 629 -19.48 0.51 -24.93
C VAL A 629 -18.72 0.60 -23.63
N LEU A 630 -17.79 -0.33 -23.42
CA LEU A 630 -16.84 -0.35 -22.31
C LEU A 630 -15.51 0.14 -22.83
N ASP A 631 -14.88 1.02 -22.09
CA ASP A 631 -13.56 1.53 -22.38
C ASP A 631 -12.54 0.78 -21.52
N PHE A 632 -11.49 0.32 -22.17
CA PHE A 632 -10.35 -0.32 -21.53
C PHE A 632 -9.11 0.48 -21.84
N GLU A 633 -8.30 0.69 -20.86
CA GLU A 633 -6.97 1.26 -21.01
C GLU A 633 -5.97 0.16 -21.33
N TYR A 634 -5.09 0.38 -22.30
CA TYR A 634 -4.02 -0.55 -22.63
C TYR A 634 -2.72 -0.11 -21.92
N TYR A 635 -2.10 -1.05 -21.23
CA TYR A 635 -0.80 -0.83 -20.60
C TYR A 635 0.04 -2.12 -20.65
N GLU A 636 1.25 -2.05 -21.18
CA GLU A 636 2.25 -3.13 -21.26
C GLU A 636 1.69 -4.51 -21.66
N GLY A 637 0.82 -4.53 -22.64
CA GLY A 637 0.24 -5.77 -23.18
C GLY A 637 -1.09 -6.18 -22.56
N PHE A 638 -1.51 -5.57 -21.48
CA PHE A 638 -2.79 -5.83 -20.80
C PHE A 638 -3.82 -4.76 -21.15
N ILE A 639 -5.08 -5.13 -21.09
CA ILE A 639 -6.20 -4.19 -21.09
C ILE A 639 -6.87 -4.22 -19.72
N TYR A 640 -7.22 -3.07 -19.20
CA TYR A 640 -7.94 -3.00 -17.94
C TYR A 640 -9.12 -2.05 -18.02
N SER A 641 -10.20 -2.43 -17.39
CA SER A 641 -11.43 -1.65 -17.37
C SER A 641 -11.63 -1.02 -16.02
N LEU A 642 -11.89 0.26 -16.06
CA LEU A 642 -12.37 1.06 -14.96
C LEU A 642 -13.87 1.07 -14.91
N MET A 643 -14.43 1.56 -13.82
CA MET A 643 -15.85 1.84 -13.72
C MET A 643 -16.21 2.98 -14.67
N THR A 644 -16.74 2.65 -15.83
CA THR A 644 -17.03 3.59 -16.90
C THR A 644 -18.43 4.17 -16.75
N GLN A 645 -18.55 5.48 -16.73
CA GLN A 645 -19.82 6.19 -16.80
C GLN A 645 -20.35 6.18 -18.24
N MET A 646 -21.54 5.62 -18.41
CA MET A 646 -22.17 5.53 -19.72
C MET A 646 -23.18 6.66 -19.95
N LYS A 647 -23.52 6.91 -21.21
CA LYS A 647 -24.54 7.91 -21.54
C LYS A 647 -25.87 7.58 -20.87
N PRO A 648 -26.53 8.57 -20.25
CA PRO A 648 -27.84 8.37 -19.64
C PRO A 648 -28.87 7.83 -20.63
N ALA A 649 -29.74 6.94 -20.15
CA ALA A 649 -30.83 6.35 -20.93
C ALA A 649 -32.21 6.63 -20.30
N ALA A 650 -33.19 6.95 -21.11
CA ALA A 650 -34.56 7.14 -20.64
C ALA A 650 -35.32 5.80 -20.63
N TYR A 651 -35.79 5.38 -19.46
CA TYR A 651 -36.57 4.16 -19.31
C TYR A 651 -37.82 4.39 -18.45
N GLN A 652 -39.01 4.08 -18.98
CA GLN A 652 -40.28 4.23 -18.27
C GLN A 652 -40.50 5.60 -17.59
N GLY A 653 -40.05 6.68 -18.25
CA GLY A 653 -40.20 8.04 -17.75
C GLY A 653 -39.15 8.48 -16.72
N SER A 654 -38.21 7.64 -16.41
CA SER A 654 -37.07 7.95 -15.56
C SER A 654 -35.79 8.01 -16.39
N LEU A 655 -34.87 8.88 -16.00
CA LEU A 655 -33.50 8.90 -16.54
C LEU A 655 -32.63 7.97 -15.68
N LEU A 656 -31.92 7.06 -16.34
CA LEU A 656 -30.97 6.13 -15.72
C LEU A 656 -29.57 6.53 -16.11
N TYR A 657 -28.66 6.47 -15.16
CA TYR A 657 -27.22 6.73 -15.33
C TYR A 657 -26.47 5.40 -15.17
N PRO A 658 -26.19 4.70 -16.27
CA PRO A 658 -25.58 3.38 -16.24
C PRO A 658 -24.06 3.47 -16.04
N THR A 659 -23.51 2.45 -15.39
CA THR A 659 -22.08 2.20 -15.26
C THR A 659 -21.83 0.70 -15.20
N ASN A 660 -20.63 0.25 -15.55
CA ASN A 660 -20.22 -1.12 -15.29
C ASN A 660 -19.86 -1.32 -13.82
N PHE A 661 -19.88 -2.56 -13.38
CA PHE A 661 -19.43 -2.93 -12.03
C PHE A 661 -18.75 -4.30 -12.04
N TYR A 662 -17.98 -4.57 -11.00
CA TYR A 662 -17.30 -5.84 -10.78
C TYR A 662 -17.66 -6.41 -9.43
N TYR A 663 -17.91 -7.73 -9.39
CA TYR A 663 -18.15 -8.45 -8.16
C TYR A 663 -16.91 -9.24 -7.76
N PHE A 664 -16.53 -9.09 -6.49
CA PHE A 664 -15.53 -9.92 -5.86
C PHE A 664 -16.20 -10.82 -4.81
N LEU A 665 -15.94 -12.12 -4.81
CA LEU A 665 -16.29 -12.97 -3.68
C LEU A 665 -15.15 -12.96 -2.69
N SER A 666 -15.44 -12.70 -1.42
CA SER A 666 -14.45 -12.92 -0.40
C SER A 666 -14.11 -14.42 -0.31
N ALA A 667 -12.84 -14.75 -0.11
CA ALA A 667 -12.34 -16.12 0.05
C ALA A 667 -13.03 -16.90 1.20
N GLN A 668 -13.83 -16.22 2.03
CA GLN A 668 -14.56 -16.80 3.17
C GLN A 668 -16.05 -17.04 2.88
N GLY A 669 -16.51 -16.85 1.66
CA GLY A 669 -17.91 -17.12 1.28
C GLY A 669 -18.96 -16.19 1.92
N LEU A 670 -18.55 -15.09 2.50
CA LEU A 670 -19.39 -14.14 3.23
C LEU A 670 -19.63 -12.87 2.39
N GLY A 671 -20.47 -12.99 1.38
CA GLY A 671 -21.03 -11.86 0.65
C GLY A 671 -20.21 -11.40 -0.56
N ALA A 672 -20.94 -10.91 -1.57
CA ALA A 672 -20.34 -10.21 -2.71
C ALA A 672 -20.10 -8.75 -2.28
N THR A 673 -18.89 -8.29 -2.36
CA THR A 673 -18.57 -6.86 -2.26
C THR A 673 -18.37 -6.30 -3.66
N LEU A 674 -18.94 -5.13 -3.91
CA LEU A 674 -18.57 -4.33 -5.07
C LEU A 674 -17.20 -3.74 -4.81
N GLY A 675 -16.28 -4.05 -5.71
CA GLY A 675 -14.98 -3.44 -5.71
C GLY A 675 -14.93 -2.26 -6.68
N ASN A 676 -14.23 -1.23 -6.29
CA ASN A 676 -13.77 -0.17 -7.18
C ASN A 676 -12.53 -0.61 -7.98
N GLY A 677 -12.27 -1.90 -8.05
CA GLY A 677 -11.06 -2.43 -8.66
C GLY A 677 -11.18 -2.56 -10.17
N ALA A 678 -10.08 -2.40 -10.86
CA ALA A 678 -9.98 -2.66 -12.28
C ALA A 678 -10.05 -4.18 -12.57
N MET A 679 -10.72 -4.52 -13.64
CA MET A 679 -10.66 -5.86 -14.24
C MET A 679 -9.54 -5.87 -15.27
N ILE A 680 -8.62 -6.80 -15.16
CA ILE A 680 -7.46 -6.92 -16.03
C ILE A 680 -7.76 -8.00 -17.06
N GLY A 681 -7.67 -7.66 -18.33
CA GLY A 681 -7.73 -8.60 -19.43
C GLY A 681 -6.34 -8.85 -20.01
N GLY A 682 -5.99 -10.10 -20.20
CA GLY A 682 -4.73 -10.49 -20.83
C GLY A 682 -4.83 -11.82 -21.52
N PHE A 683 -3.91 -12.07 -22.45
CA PHE A 683 -3.84 -13.35 -23.17
C PHE A 683 -3.42 -14.46 -22.23
N CYS A 684 -4.26 -15.48 -22.11
CA CYS A 684 -3.98 -16.70 -21.34
C CYS A 684 -3.70 -17.91 -22.25
N ASP A 685 -4.08 -17.85 -23.52
CA ASP A 685 -3.78 -18.83 -24.58
C ASP A 685 -3.86 -18.14 -25.94
N GLU A 686 -3.50 -18.83 -27.02
CA GLU A 686 -3.56 -18.32 -28.39
C GLU A 686 -5.01 -17.96 -28.77
N GLY A 687 -5.22 -16.66 -29.01
CA GLY A 687 -6.53 -16.11 -29.31
C GLY A 687 -7.55 -16.16 -28.17
N VAL A 688 -7.10 -16.18 -26.91
CA VAL A 688 -7.96 -16.17 -25.74
C VAL A 688 -7.49 -15.13 -24.74
N VAL A 689 -8.39 -14.22 -24.39
CA VAL A 689 -8.19 -13.20 -23.36
C VAL A 689 -9.08 -13.53 -22.16
N ALA A 690 -8.47 -13.77 -21.00
CA ALA A 690 -9.20 -13.95 -19.76
C ALA A 690 -9.21 -12.64 -18.95
N PHE A 691 -10.32 -12.37 -18.27
CA PHE A 691 -10.43 -11.26 -17.34
C PHE A 691 -10.29 -11.76 -15.90
N VAL A 692 -9.39 -11.16 -15.18
CA VAL A 692 -9.01 -11.55 -13.81
C VAL A 692 -8.95 -10.34 -12.90
N SER A 693 -8.90 -10.60 -11.59
CA SER A 693 -8.68 -9.55 -10.57
C SER A 693 -7.24 -9.51 -10.11
N ASN A 694 -6.92 -8.42 -9.43
CA ASN A 694 -5.68 -8.33 -8.65
C ASN A 694 -5.81 -9.15 -7.36
N PRO A 695 -4.91 -10.10 -7.10
CA PRO A 695 -4.94 -10.93 -5.91
C PRO A 695 -4.69 -10.17 -4.60
N GLN A 696 -4.16 -8.95 -4.64
CA GLN A 696 -4.01 -8.11 -3.44
C GLN A 696 -5.33 -7.86 -2.69
N PHE A 697 -6.47 -7.95 -3.38
CA PHE A 697 -7.78 -7.79 -2.74
C PHE A 697 -8.33 -9.08 -2.15
N GLY A 698 -7.57 -10.17 -2.13
CA GLY A 698 -7.95 -11.44 -1.52
C GLY A 698 -9.22 -12.05 -2.12
N ALA A 699 -9.62 -11.63 -3.30
CA ALA A 699 -10.84 -12.03 -3.97
C ALA A 699 -10.58 -12.27 -5.45
N ASN A 700 -11.18 -13.33 -5.97
CA ASN A 700 -11.22 -13.54 -7.40
C ASN A 700 -12.36 -12.72 -8.00
N ILE A 701 -12.14 -12.07 -9.13
CA ILE A 701 -13.24 -11.48 -9.88
C ILE A 701 -14.14 -12.60 -10.34
N ILE A 702 -15.42 -12.41 -10.06
CA ILE A 702 -16.38 -13.40 -10.40
C ILE A 702 -17.31 -12.90 -11.46
N ALA A 703 -17.62 -11.61 -11.46
CA ALA A 703 -18.64 -11.10 -12.34
C ALA A 703 -18.33 -9.69 -12.86
N MET A 704 -18.75 -9.49 -14.10
CA MET A 704 -18.93 -8.19 -14.73
C MET A 704 -20.41 -7.99 -15.06
N GLY A 705 -20.95 -6.82 -14.76
CA GLY A 705 -22.33 -6.46 -15.07
C GLY A 705 -22.51 -4.96 -15.23
N LEU A 706 -23.76 -4.56 -15.50
CA LEU A 706 -24.15 -3.16 -15.53
C LEU A 706 -25.06 -2.86 -14.33
N CYS A 707 -24.87 -1.69 -13.75
CA CYS A 707 -25.79 -1.10 -12.79
C CYS A 707 -26.23 0.27 -13.26
N TYR A 708 -27.24 0.83 -12.60
CA TYR A 708 -27.72 2.18 -12.90
C TYR A 708 -28.01 2.95 -11.63
N PHE A 709 -27.91 4.24 -11.74
CA PHE A 709 -28.27 5.22 -10.72
C PHE A 709 -29.39 6.11 -11.26
N LYS A 710 -30.14 6.74 -10.37
CA LYS A 710 -31.19 7.70 -10.74
C LYS A 710 -30.70 9.14 -10.71
N LYS A 711 -29.54 9.39 -10.10
CA LYS A 711 -28.91 10.70 -10.04
C LYS A 711 -27.64 10.74 -10.90
N ALA A 712 -27.40 11.89 -11.50
CA ALA A 712 -26.25 12.10 -12.39
C ALA A 712 -24.90 12.09 -11.63
N ASP A 713 -24.92 12.40 -10.35
CA ASP A 713 -23.75 12.41 -9.46
C ASP A 713 -23.52 11.07 -8.77
N TYR A 714 -24.29 10.03 -9.12
CA TYR A 714 -24.22 8.69 -8.53
C TYR A 714 -24.34 8.66 -6.99
N SER A 715 -24.98 9.67 -6.40
CA SER A 715 -25.14 9.80 -4.94
C SER A 715 -26.30 9.00 -4.36
N ASP A 716 -27.09 8.34 -5.18
CA ASP A 716 -28.20 7.47 -4.76
C ASP A 716 -27.78 5.99 -4.75
N GLU A 717 -28.64 5.13 -4.20
CA GLU A 717 -28.43 3.69 -4.25
C GLU A 717 -28.52 3.20 -5.69
N GLY A 718 -27.42 2.60 -6.18
CA GLY A 718 -27.39 1.95 -7.47
C GLY A 718 -28.20 0.66 -7.48
N ALA A 719 -28.73 0.30 -8.61
CA ALA A 719 -29.44 -0.95 -8.83
C ALA A 719 -28.85 -1.72 -10.01
N LEU A 720 -28.80 -3.05 -9.86
CA LEU A 720 -28.31 -3.93 -10.89
C LEU A 720 -29.31 -4.07 -12.05
N PHE A 721 -28.85 -4.01 -13.30
CA PHE A 721 -29.59 -4.54 -14.43
C PHE A 721 -29.60 -6.09 -14.36
N THR A 722 -30.76 -6.68 -14.40
CA THR A 722 -30.97 -8.12 -14.14
C THR A 722 -31.05 -8.98 -15.39
N GLU A 723 -30.63 -8.47 -16.51
CA GLU A 723 -30.69 -9.19 -17.79
C GLU A 723 -29.44 -10.01 -18.05
N GLU A 724 -28.28 -9.50 -17.66
CA GLU A 724 -26.98 -10.11 -17.95
C GLU A 724 -25.96 -9.78 -16.85
N VAL A 725 -25.38 -10.82 -16.28
CA VAL A 725 -24.23 -10.73 -15.40
C VAL A 725 -23.27 -11.86 -15.78
N HIS A 726 -22.09 -11.49 -16.20
CA HIS A 726 -21.10 -12.40 -16.74
C HIS A 726 -20.10 -12.82 -15.66
N GLY A 727 -20.15 -14.08 -15.23
CA GLY A 727 -19.18 -14.67 -14.32
C GLY A 727 -17.94 -15.16 -15.10
N TYR A 728 -16.74 -14.87 -14.57
CA TYR A 728 -15.47 -15.29 -15.16
C TYR A 728 -15.38 -15.04 -16.68
N PRO A 729 -15.61 -13.80 -17.15
CA PRO A 729 -15.70 -13.52 -18.57
C PRO A 729 -14.36 -13.77 -19.27
N MET A 730 -14.45 -14.24 -20.51
CA MET A 730 -13.32 -14.37 -21.42
C MET A 730 -13.73 -14.02 -22.86
N LEU A 731 -12.77 -13.52 -23.62
CA LEU A 731 -12.93 -13.28 -25.06
C LEU A 731 -12.14 -14.38 -25.79
N VAL A 732 -12.83 -15.04 -26.71
CA VAL A 732 -12.23 -16.11 -27.52
C VAL A 732 -12.30 -15.68 -28.98
N SER A 733 -11.16 -15.63 -29.66
CA SER A 733 -11.13 -15.37 -31.12
C SER A 733 -11.87 -16.46 -31.84
N PRO A 734 -12.70 -16.15 -32.87
CA PRO A 734 -13.36 -17.15 -33.70
C PRO A 734 -12.42 -18.14 -34.35
N ASP A 735 -11.17 -17.74 -34.59
CA ASP A 735 -10.12 -18.55 -35.18
C ASP A 735 -9.26 -19.30 -34.14
N SER A 736 -9.54 -19.12 -32.85
CA SER A 736 -8.75 -19.75 -31.79
C SER A 736 -8.87 -21.28 -31.83
N PRO A 737 -7.75 -22.01 -31.73
CA PRO A 737 -7.74 -23.47 -31.55
C PRO A 737 -8.55 -23.93 -30.35
N ALA A 738 -8.77 -23.06 -29.38
CA ALA A 738 -9.54 -23.32 -28.17
C ALA A 738 -10.98 -23.76 -28.47
N LEU A 739 -11.63 -23.17 -29.48
CA LEU A 739 -13.00 -23.49 -29.86
C LEU A 739 -13.15 -24.91 -30.42
N ASN A 740 -12.06 -25.51 -30.87
CA ASN A 740 -12.08 -26.86 -31.40
C ASN A 740 -11.92 -27.97 -30.34
N ARG A 741 -11.64 -27.58 -29.10
CA ARG A 741 -11.49 -28.44 -27.93
C ARG A 741 -12.83 -28.60 -27.20
N GLY A 742 -13.88 -28.90 -27.95
CA GLY A 742 -15.24 -28.98 -27.40
C GLY A 742 -15.41 -30.06 -26.36
N SER A 743 -15.85 -29.66 -25.19
CA SER A 743 -15.93 -30.38 -23.95
C SER A 743 -17.22 -31.17 -23.76
N GLU A 744 -17.09 -32.37 -23.19
CA GLU A 744 -18.13 -32.91 -22.30
C GLU A 744 -17.84 -32.39 -20.89
N ALA A 745 -18.63 -31.43 -20.45
CA ALA A 745 -18.38 -30.63 -19.28
C ALA A 745 -18.28 -31.43 -17.98
N ILE A 746 -17.14 -31.35 -17.33
CA ILE A 746 -17.02 -31.57 -15.88
C ILE A 746 -16.91 -30.20 -15.24
N ALA A 747 -18.00 -29.77 -14.61
CA ALA A 747 -18.13 -28.44 -14.09
C ALA A 747 -17.27 -28.22 -12.82
N SER A 748 -16.17 -27.51 -12.93
CA SER A 748 -15.46 -26.93 -11.80
C SER A 748 -15.98 -25.53 -11.45
N LEU A 749 -16.35 -24.72 -12.45
CA LEU A 749 -16.99 -23.42 -12.23
C LEU A 749 -18.44 -23.63 -11.80
N LYS A 750 -18.73 -23.23 -10.56
CA LYS A 750 -20.10 -23.20 -10.04
C LYS A 750 -20.51 -21.75 -9.84
N ALA A 751 -21.77 -21.45 -10.16
CA ALA A 751 -22.35 -20.19 -9.72
C ALA A 751 -22.21 -20.07 -8.19
N PRO A 752 -21.75 -18.91 -7.68
CA PRO A 752 -21.75 -18.69 -6.24
C PRO A 752 -23.15 -18.91 -5.68
N ALA A 753 -23.26 -19.54 -4.52
CA ALA A 753 -24.57 -19.76 -3.88
C ALA A 753 -25.21 -18.39 -3.65
N ALA A 754 -26.34 -18.16 -4.37
CA ALA A 754 -27.19 -16.99 -4.27
C ALA A 754 -26.49 -15.62 -4.44
N CYS A 755 -26.36 -15.18 -5.70
CA CYS A 755 -26.43 -13.74 -5.96
C CYS A 755 -27.85 -13.24 -5.60
N GLU A 756 -28.16 -13.16 -4.32
CA GLU A 756 -29.35 -12.41 -3.90
C GLU A 756 -29.15 -10.95 -4.28
N ARG A 757 -30.22 -10.34 -4.78
CA ARG A 757 -30.29 -8.95 -5.25
C ARG A 757 -29.69 -8.01 -4.20
N VAL A 758 -28.46 -7.63 -4.42
CA VAL A 758 -27.80 -6.65 -3.55
C VAL A 758 -28.12 -5.27 -4.07
N SER A 759 -28.90 -4.51 -3.31
CA SER A 759 -28.96 -3.07 -3.50
C SER A 759 -27.62 -2.49 -3.08
N MET A 760 -27.00 -1.72 -3.97
CA MET A 760 -25.64 -1.25 -3.84
C MET A 760 -25.66 0.21 -3.43
N ALA A 761 -25.32 0.49 -2.20
CA ALA A 761 -24.93 1.83 -1.80
C ALA A 761 -23.48 2.05 -2.23
N LEU A 762 -23.28 2.66 -3.40
CA LEU A 762 -21.98 3.17 -3.81
C LEU A 762 -21.92 4.62 -3.36
N GLN A 763 -21.08 4.90 -2.38
CA GLN A 763 -20.56 6.23 -2.21
C GLN A 763 -19.53 6.42 -3.33
N ALA A 764 -19.99 6.96 -4.45
CA ALA A 764 -19.14 7.40 -5.53
C ALA A 764 -18.47 8.71 -5.09
N GLU A 765 -17.35 8.61 -4.38
CA GLU A 765 -16.39 9.69 -4.41
C GLU A 765 -15.97 9.85 -5.88
N ARG A 766 -16.12 11.08 -6.39
CA ARG A 766 -15.51 11.45 -7.67
C ARG A 766 -14.01 11.27 -7.53
N ARG A 767 -13.50 10.16 -8.02
CA ARG A 767 -12.08 9.98 -8.24
C ARG A 767 -11.80 10.34 -9.69
N ASN A 768 -10.75 11.08 -9.91
CA ASN A 768 -10.12 11.15 -11.22
C ASN A 768 -9.61 9.73 -11.51
N TYR A 769 -10.29 9.01 -12.36
CA TYR A 769 -10.16 7.57 -12.58
C TYR A 769 -8.79 7.19 -13.16
N VAL A 770 -8.12 8.09 -13.87
CA VAL A 770 -6.89 7.80 -14.59
C VAL A 770 -5.70 7.58 -13.65
N GLU A 771 -5.57 8.36 -12.59
CA GLU A 771 -4.41 8.27 -11.67
C GLU A 771 -4.45 7.06 -10.73
N THR A 772 -5.62 6.70 -10.18
CA THR A 772 -5.72 5.62 -9.17
C THR A 772 -5.59 4.22 -9.75
N ASP A 773 -5.85 4.06 -11.04
CA ASP A 773 -5.99 2.73 -11.63
C ASP A 773 -4.73 2.27 -12.39
N ARG A 774 -3.86 3.19 -12.82
CA ARG A 774 -2.55 2.85 -13.41
C ARG A 774 -1.65 2.16 -12.38
N GLY A 775 -1.54 2.71 -11.19
CA GLY A 775 -0.79 2.10 -10.10
C GLY A 775 -1.29 0.71 -9.74
N TYR A 776 -2.59 0.48 -9.88
CA TYR A 776 -3.23 -0.81 -9.67
C TYR A 776 -2.80 -1.85 -10.73
N VAL A 777 -2.81 -1.48 -12.00
CA VAL A 777 -2.35 -2.34 -13.09
C VAL A 777 -0.86 -2.61 -12.98
N MET A 778 -0.05 -1.58 -12.71
CA MET A 778 1.39 -1.73 -12.52
C MET A 778 1.73 -2.66 -11.36
N SER A 779 1.11 -2.51 -10.20
CA SER A 779 1.33 -3.42 -9.06
C SER A 779 0.93 -4.86 -9.37
N THR A 780 -0.09 -5.05 -10.20
CA THR A 780 -0.52 -6.39 -10.64
C THR A 780 0.47 -6.98 -11.63
N ILE A 781 0.95 -6.20 -12.60
CA ILE A 781 1.97 -6.63 -13.55
C ILE A 781 3.27 -6.98 -12.82
N ASP A 782 3.67 -6.18 -11.84
CA ASP A 782 4.82 -6.47 -11.00
C ASP A 782 4.65 -7.77 -10.20
N MET A 783 3.46 -8.06 -9.69
CA MET A 783 3.18 -9.33 -9.05
C MET A 783 3.28 -10.52 -10.01
N ILE A 784 2.78 -10.38 -11.24
CA ILE A 784 2.92 -11.41 -12.28
C ILE A 784 4.40 -11.67 -12.59
N ARG A 785 5.23 -10.63 -12.55
CA ARG A 785 6.67 -10.73 -12.82
C ARG A 785 7.47 -11.31 -11.65
N LYS A 786 6.99 -11.17 -10.41
CA LYS A 786 7.77 -11.51 -9.19
C LYS A 786 7.57 -12.94 -8.72
N ALA A 787 6.37 -13.47 -8.68
CA ALA A 787 6.14 -14.81 -8.15
C ALA A 787 4.95 -15.52 -8.80
N PRO A 788 5.12 -16.73 -9.34
CA PRO A 788 4.00 -17.56 -9.79
C PRO A 788 3.17 -18.05 -8.59
N TYR A 789 1.89 -18.26 -8.82
CA TYR A 789 0.96 -18.73 -7.79
C TYR A 789 1.31 -20.11 -7.26
N ASN A 790 1.45 -20.24 -5.94
CA ASN A 790 1.80 -21.49 -5.28
C ASN A 790 0.57 -22.35 -5.00
N TYR A 791 0.43 -23.45 -5.72
CA TYR A 791 -0.69 -24.40 -5.57
C TYR A 791 -0.59 -25.29 -4.32
N MET A 792 0.52 -25.25 -3.56
CA MET A 792 0.65 -26.02 -2.30
C MET A 792 -0.38 -25.63 -1.24
N GLU A 793 -0.96 -24.44 -1.32
CA GLU A 793 -2.05 -24.02 -0.43
C GLU A 793 -3.33 -24.85 -0.60
N LYS A 794 -3.49 -25.55 -1.74
CA LYS A 794 -4.57 -26.49 -2.01
C LYS A 794 -4.24 -27.91 -1.56
N ALA A 795 -3.10 -28.14 -0.90
CA ALA A 795 -2.68 -29.47 -0.47
C ALA A 795 -3.52 -29.99 0.70
N VAL A 796 -3.97 -31.24 0.56
CA VAL A 796 -4.61 -31.98 1.64
C VAL A 796 -3.53 -32.90 2.25
N ALA A 797 -3.12 -32.60 3.49
CA ALA A 797 -2.13 -33.42 4.17
C ALA A 797 -2.71 -34.84 4.41
N SER A 798 -2.06 -35.88 3.87
CA SER A 798 -2.40 -37.27 4.19
C SER A 798 -1.67 -37.66 5.47
N ASP A 799 -2.42 -37.94 6.55
CA ASP A 799 -1.85 -38.63 7.69
C ASP A 799 -1.51 -40.07 7.28
N VAL A 800 -0.28 -40.51 7.53
CA VAL A 800 0.26 -41.86 7.21
C VAL A 800 -0.49 -42.94 8.03
N HIS A 801 -1.36 -42.56 8.96
CA HIS A 801 -2.24 -43.46 9.68
C HIS A 801 -3.68 -42.99 9.51
N GLY A 802 -4.41 -43.75 8.68
CA GLY A 802 -5.75 -43.46 8.23
C GLY A 802 -6.68 -42.86 9.28
N HIS A 803 -7.51 -41.94 8.79
CA HIS A 803 -8.60 -41.22 9.42
C HIS A 803 -8.23 -39.85 10.05
N ALA A 804 -8.41 -38.88 9.28
CA ALA A 804 -9.21 -37.64 9.48
C ALA A 804 -8.71 -36.53 8.55
N SER A 805 -9.57 -36.07 7.68
CA SER A 805 -9.40 -34.82 6.96
C SER A 805 -9.31 -33.69 7.99
N VAL A 806 -8.12 -33.17 8.18
CA VAL A 806 -7.92 -31.86 8.81
C VAL A 806 -7.86 -30.85 7.69
N GLU A 807 -8.95 -30.14 7.48
CA GLU A 807 -8.88 -28.87 6.78
C GLU A 807 -7.87 -28.02 7.56
N CYS A 808 -6.64 -27.99 7.06
CA CYS A 808 -5.67 -27.00 7.50
C CYS A 808 -6.12 -25.65 6.91
N SER A 809 -6.98 -24.93 7.62
CA SER A 809 -7.06 -23.50 7.44
C SER A 809 -5.70 -22.93 7.82
N VAL A 810 -4.82 -22.79 6.84
CA VAL A 810 -3.61 -21.98 6.98
C VAL A 810 -4.11 -20.56 7.24
N LYS A 811 -4.09 -20.15 8.50
CA LYS A 811 -3.99 -18.74 8.77
C LYS A 811 -2.75 -18.29 8.02
N GLN A 812 -2.94 -17.49 6.97
CA GLN A 812 -1.87 -16.67 6.44
C GLN A 812 -1.23 -16.01 7.68
N SER A 813 0.00 -16.37 7.95
CA SER A 813 0.82 -15.56 8.81
C SER A 813 1.12 -14.30 8.02
N SER A 814 0.15 -13.38 8.01
CA SER A 814 0.40 -11.98 7.75
C SER A 814 1.21 -11.46 8.95
N ASP A 815 2.46 -11.83 9.00
CA ASP A 815 3.47 -11.10 9.77
C ASP A 815 4.04 -9.92 8.98
N MET A 816 3.38 -9.54 7.92
CA MET A 816 3.25 -8.13 7.59
C MET A 816 2.11 -7.62 8.47
N PRO A 817 2.36 -6.70 9.39
CA PRO A 817 1.28 -5.99 10.04
C PRO A 817 0.48 -5.32 8.92
N SER A 818 -0.63 -5.93 8.52
CA SER A 818 -1.63 -5.20 7.77
C SER A 818 -1.99 -4.04 8.69
N ALA A 819 -1.68 -2.83 8.27
CA ALA A 819 -2.26 -1.63 8.82
C ALA A 819 -3.75 -1.60 8.47
N SER A 820 -4.49 -2.61 8.91
CA SER A 820 -5.95 -2.66 8.94
C SER A 820 -6.47 -2.09 10.26
N GLY A 821 -5.82 -1.06 10.77
CA GLY A 821 -6.53 -0.03 11.48
C GLY A 821 -7.02 0.90 10.39
N GLU A 822 -8.33 1.04 10.20
CA GLU A 822 -8.87 2.23 9.59
C GLU A 822 -8.26 3.41 10.33
N LEU A 823 -7.15 3.95 9.79
CA LEU A 823 -6.72 5.29 10.11
C LEU A 823 -7.85 6.15 9.58
N LYS A 824 -8.74 6.54 10.49
CA LYS A 824 -9.72 7.57 10.18
C LYS A 824 -8.89 8.71 9.61
N LYS A 825 -9.12 9.05 8.34
CA LYS A 825 -8.59 10.26 7.72
C LYS A 825 -8.93 11.39 8.69
N GLY A 826 -7.97 11.78 9.51
CA GLY A 826 -8.11 12.94 10.35
C GLY A 826 -8.15 14.17 9.43
N ASN A 827 -8.86 15.20 9.82
CA ASN A 827 -9.02 16.47 9.07
C ASN A 827 -7.70 17.19 8.75
N TRP A 828 -6.54 16.60 9.01
CA TRP A 828 -5.22 17.19 8.79
C TRP A 828 -4.88 17.38 7.31
N MET A 829 -5.42 16.54 6.39
CA MET A 829 -5.24 16.74 4.95
C MET A 829 -5.90 18.04 4.44
N GLU A 830 -6.92 18.54 5.14
CA GLU A 830 -7.49 19.86 4.84
C GLU A 830 -6.60 21.01 5.34
N THR A 831 -5.77 20.75 6.35
CA THR A 831 -4.85 21.75 6.90
C THR A 831 -3.61 21.93 6.02
N LEU A 832 -3.15 20.88 5.33
CA LEU A 832 -1.98 20.92 4.43
C LEU A 832 -2.29 21.48 3.03
N LYS A 833 -3.57 21.55 2.64
CA LYS A 833 -4.00 22.20 1.39
C LYS A 833 -4.29 23.71 1.54
N LYS A 834 -4.04 24.26 2.67
CA LYS A 834 -4.07 25.69 3.00
C LYS A 834 -2.66 26.16 3.29
#